data_fd6d1fd31a12f89d9d153411b8ec30d9
#
_entry.id   fd6d1fd31a12f89d9d153411b8ec30d9
#
_cell.length_a   1.000
_cell.length_b   1.000
_cell.length_c   1.000
_cell.angle_alpha   90.00
_cell.angle_beta   90.00
_cell.angle_gamma   90.00
#
_symmetry.space_group_name_H-M   'P 1'
#
loop_
_entity.id
_entity.type
_entity.pdbx_description
1 polymer ?
#
loop_
_entity_poly.entity_id
_entity_poly.type
_entity_poly.pdbx_seq_one_letter_code
_entity_poly.pdbx_strand_id
1 'polypeptide(L)'
;MAKAKENGQKPGMAKRIFLMLAPDSAKDDDGRDNFNSRSQFVLCAMGGAVGLGNLLRFPSVVFNNYGLQFFIPYAVALFLIGIPILILEITLGQAYRGGCVIAWNNVNHRAKGIGLSMVFNGFSVVGYYVPILAWAMTYFRMSFQSPLPWADQDTTEFFLNSVVRNVPSTGGAEDGGGMISYPGRGIIGETFGWCIMIWFVVWMCTFKGVGLTGRVIYITMALPLVMIAILAIRSLSLPNASDGFRLYVGLWRSESLEGPRVWQDAFGQMFFSIGVGFGYFTSYASYNNKFANAVQDAFIIALSNSAIEIISALAVMGVVGFLAINPGDVPPLSTFSSGFFYYPEALAQMPGSNFFSALFFITLALLGLTCVFALAEVLVTLLCDTDLGQRVPRWIISTSVIILGALTSLIYSSEFGFSVLDAVDMFVNDVALFITVWSETYMACTLYRWRDPVDQIGPLSYFVYNGGYAFATFLGILIGHLVSPGAGAGVAFGIFIACSLVAAFVGKTPSVPAPRFWGNNAILNRFWYAAFYSGNQLRRDLNCAILGGAKNWKIHWIWPICLKYITGPAVALVFSFAYPKFLNNHSSNPPFIYSFVLMHMVVVFIVGAFVVPRFLNILIPSHRLDRGDGKHDVAPQVTVGEPPIIGAGGLEGGLEGGNIDVAQHSADRSSTEAGKRVVRDDAMRAESGPGLGEHKQ
;
A
#
# COMPACT_ATOMS: atom_id res chain seq x y z
N MET A 1 9.23 0.89 -31.50
CA MET A 1 8.91 0.41 -32.85
C MET A 1 8.76 1.52 -33.89
N ALA A 2 8.30 2.72 -33.52
CA ALA A 2 8.13 3.82 -34.48
C ALA A 2 9.44 4.26 -35.20
N LYS A 3 10.53 4.51 -34.46
CA LYS A 3 11.84 4.88 -35.05
C LYS A 3 12.55 3.77 -35.82
N ALA A 4 12.20 2.48 -35.63
CA ALA A 4 12.80 1.37 -36.38
C ALA A 4 12.05 1.05 -37.70
N LYS A 5 10.87 1.62 -37.91
CA LYS A 5 10.15 1.49 -39.18
C LYS A 5 10.68 2.45 -40.29
N GLU A 6 11.41 3.50 -39.88
CA GLU A 6 11.97 4.45 -40.87
C GLU A 6 13.21 3.93 -41.62
N ASN A 7 13.94 2.93 -41.10
CA ASN A 7 15.18 2.46 -41.69
C ASN A 7 15.15 1.06 -42.35
N GLY A 8 13.99 0.44 -42.56
CA GLY A 8 13.84 -0.79 -43.34
C GLY A 8 14.67 -2.05 -42.89
N GLN A 9 15.55 -1.93 -41.87
CA GLN A 9 16.38 -3.03 -41.38
C GLN A 9 15.64 -3.83 -40.34
N LYS A 10 15.32 -5.08 -40.64
CA LYS A 10 14.79 -6.06 -39.65
C LYS A 10 15.84 -6.23 -38.55
N PRO A 11 15.49 -6.07 -37.26
CA PRO A 11 16.42 -6.28 -36.16
C PRO A 11 17.00 -7.69 -36.18
N GLY A 12 18.32 -7.83 -35.96
CA GLY A 12 19.02 -9.11 -35.93
C GLY A 12 18.37 -10.10 -34.93
N MET A 13 18.58 -11.39 -35.15
CA MET A 13 17.94 -12.48 -34.37
C MET A 13 18.13 -12.33 -32.86
N ALA A 14 19.33 -11.97 -32.41
CA ALA A 14 19.61 -11.71 -30.98
C ALA A 14 18.78 -10.54 -30.43
N LYS A 15 18.61 -9.47 -31.18
CA LYS A 15 17.75 -8.34 -30.78
C LYS A 15 16.28 -8.70 -30.78
N ARG A 16 15.83 -9.59 -31.66
CA ARG A 16 14.45 -10.13 -31.65
C ARG A 16 14.20 -11.00 -30.42
N ILE A 17 15.12 -11.92 -30.10
CA ILE A 17 15.04 -12.76 -28.92
C ILE A 17 15.06 -11.87 -27.66
N PHE A 18 15.93 -10.89 -27.59
CA PHE A 18 16.00 -9.94 -26.46
C PHE A 18 14.69 -9.14 -26.30
N LEU A 19 14.08 -8.64 -27.37
CA LEU A 19 12.79 -7.94 -27.33
C LEU A 19 11.61 -8.88 -27.03
N MET A 20 11.72 -10.18 -27.36
CA MET A 20 10.76 -11.17 -26.92
C MET A 20 10.83 -11.47 -25.43
N LEU A 21 12.04 -11.58 -24.88
CA LEU A 21 12.27 -11.89 -23.46
C LEU A 21 12.05 -10.64 -22.58
N ALA A 22 12.47 -9.49 -23.05
CA ALA A 22 12.38 -8.21 -22.33
C ALA A 22 11.68 -7.15 -23.20
N PRO A 23 10.34 -7.17 -23.31
CA PRO A 23 9.58 -6.21 -24.10
C PRO A 23 9.67 -4.82 -23.48
N ASP A 24 9.60 -3.80 -24.36
CA ASP A 24 9.41 -2.45 -23.91
C ASP A 24 7.96 -2.27 -23.37
N SER A 25 7.78 -1.39 -22.41
CA SER A 25 6.46 -1.02 -21.89
C SER A 25 5.64 -0.34 -23.02
N ALA A 26 4.34 -0.58 -23.03
CA ALA A 26 3.45 0.25 -23.84
C ALA A 26 3.56 1.69 -23.35
N LYS A 27 3.37 2.66 -24.24
CA LYS A 27 3.34 4.07 -23.89
C LYS A 27 1.96 4.62 -24.12
N ASP A 28 1.49 5.41 -23.16
CA ASP A 28 0.25 6.17 -23.27
C ASP A 28 0.47 7.45 -24.12
N ASP A 29 -0.61 8.15 -24.45
CA ASP A 29 -0.59 9.41 -25.22
C ASP A 29 0.32 10.47 -24.58
N ASP A 30 0.42 10.46 -23.23
CA ASP A 30 1.29 11.34 -22.45
C ASP A 30 2.77 10.87 -22.42
N GLY A 31 3.13 9.79 -23.13
CA GLY A 31 4.48 9.20 -23.13
C GLY A 31 4.86 8.40 -21.89
N ARG A 32 3.97 8.26 -20.90
CA ARG A 32 4.17 7.46 -19.70
C ARG A 32 4.10 5.97 -20.03
N ASP A 33 4.93 5.17 -19.36
CA ASP A 33 4.86 3.72 -19.45
C ASP A 33 3.48 3.23 -19.02
N ASN A 34 2.99 2.15 -19.67
CA ASN A 34 1.70 1.57 -19.37
C ASN A 34 1.80 0.03 -19.35
N PHE A 35 0.97 -0.62 -18.52
CA PHE A 35 0.82 -2.07 -18.56
C PHE A 35 0.21 -2.50 -19.88
N ASN A 36 0.71 -3.61 -20.43
CA ASN A 36 0.20 -4.12 -21.71
C ASN A 36 -1.20 -4.75 -21.61
N SER A 37 -1.62 -5.11 -20.39
CA SER A 37 -2.94 -5.68 -20.11
C SER A 37 -3.39 -5.43 -18.67
N ARG A 38 -4.71 -5.43 -18.43
CA ARG A 38 -5.30 -5.36 -17.08
C ARG A 38 -4.81 -6.48 -16.16
N SER A 39 -4.66 -7.70 -16.70
CA SER A 39 -4.17 -8.84 -15.89
C SER A 39 -2.75 -8.63 -15.38
N GLN A 40 -1.87 -7.97 -16.15
CA GLN A 40 -0.53 -7.63 -15.67
C GLN A 40 -0.58 -6.67 -14.49
N PHE A 41 -1.41 -5.63 -14.56
CA PHE A 41 -1.61 -4.70 -13.45
C PHE A 41 -2.11 -5.42 -12.20
N VAL A 42 -3.20 -6.19 -12.32
CA VAL A 42 -3.80 -6.92 -11.19
C VAL A 42 -2.81 -7.90 -10.57
N LEU A 43 -2.09 -8.69 -11.38
CA LEU A 43 -1.10 -9.64 -10.88
C LEU A 43 0.13 -8.94 -10.26
N CYS A 44 0.61 -7.82 -10.80
CA CYS A 44 1.67 -7.03 -10.18
C CYS A 44 1.23 -6.46 -8.83
N ALA A 45 0.02 -5.93 -8.75
CA ALA A 45 -0.55 -5.41 -7.52
C ALA A 45 -0.77 -6.53 -6.48
N MET A 46 -1.29 -7.68 -6.89
CA MET A 46 -1.39 -8.87 -6.05
C MET A 46 -0.01 -9.37 -5.61
N GLY A 47 0.99 -9.36 -6.50
CA GLY A 47 2.35 -9.79 -6.17
C GLY A 47 3.02 -8.89 -5.12
N GLY A 48 2.62 -7.63 -5.00
CA GLY A 48 3.01 -6.76 -3.90
C GLY A 48 2.35 -7.13 -2.57
N ALA A 49 1.10 -7.60 -2.61
CA ALA A 49 0.32 -7.98 -1.43
C ALA A 49 0.61 -9.43 -0.97
N VAL A 50 0.67 -10.38 -1.91
CA VAL A 50 0.89 -11.80 -1.61
C VAL A 50 2.37 -12.07 -1.38
N GLY A 51 2.76 -12.18 -0.12
CA GLY A 51 4.15 -12.37 0.30
C GLY A 51 4.31 -13.33 1.47
N LEU A 52 5.41 -13.16 2.20
CA LEU A 52 5.71 -13.93 3.42
C LEU A 52 4.63 -13.77 4.48
N GLY A 53 3.96 -12.62 4.52
CA GLY A 53 2.85 -12.35 5.42
C GLY A 53 1.70 -13.34 5.27
N ASN A 54 1.36 -13.72 4.05
CA ASN A 54 0.27 -14.64 3.77
C ASN A 54 0.58 -16.08 4.19
N LEU A 55 1.82 -16.51 4.01
CA LEU A 55 2.21 -17.89 4.28
C LEU A 55 2.66 -18.10 5.74
N LEU A 56 3.27 -17.10 6.37
CA LEU A 56 3.88 -17.24 7.69
C LEU A 56 3.15 -16.43 8.77
N ARG A 57 2.87 -15.15 8.52
CA ARG A 57 2.29 -14.26 9.55
C ARG A 57 0.81 -14.52 9.78
N PHE A 58 0.01 -14.65 8.71
CA PHE A 58 -1.43 -14.90 8.85
C PHE A 58 -1.72 -16.17 9.66
N PRO A 59 -1.13 -17.34 9.36
CA PRO A 59 -1.34 -18.53 10.18
C PRO A 59 -0.91 -18.36 11.63
N SER A 60 0.21 -17.66 11.87
CA SER A 60 0.69 -17.39 13.25
C SER A 60 -0.32 -16.56 14.03
N VAL A 61 -0.87 -15.52 13.43
CA VAL A 61 -1.87 -14.67 14.08
C VAL A 61 -3.16 -15.42 14.33
N VAL A 62 -3.62 -16.25 13.38
CA VAL A 62 -4.80 -17.11 13.56
C VAL A 62 -4.56 -18.12 14.68
N PHE A 63 -3.38 -18.75 14.73
CA PHE A 63 -3.00 -19.67 15.80
C PHE A 63 -3.03 -18.99 17.17
N ASN A 64 -2.38 -17.85 17.32
CA ASN A 64 -2.30 -17.09 18.56
C ASN A 64 -3.68 -16.64 19.08
N ASN A 65 -4.66 -16.51 18.19
CA ASN A 65 -6.04 -16.14 18.52
C ASN A 65 -7.00 -17.33 18.50
N TYR A 66 -6.50 -18.56 18.63
CA TYR A 66 -7.27 -19.79 18.75
C TYR A 66 -8.20 -20.13 17.56
N GLY A 67 -7.94 -19.63 16.37
CA GLY A 67 -8.56 -20.12 15.13
C GLY A 67 -9.80 -19.36 14.67
N LEU A 68 -10.95 -20.06 14.55
CA LEU A 68 -12.12 -19.64 13.75
C LEU A 68 -12.68 -18.24 14.08
N GLN A 69 -12.77 -17.86 15.34
CA GLN A 69 -13.31 -16.56 15.76
C GLN A 69 -12.50 -15.37 15.25
N PHE A 70 -11.22 -15.54 14.94
CA PHE A 70 -10.37 -14.49 14.34
C PHE A 70 -10.90 -13.99 13.00
N PHE A 71 -11.59 -14.84 12.23
CA PHE A 71 -12.10 -14.45 10.91
C PHE A 71 -13.17 -13.35 10.96
N ILE A 72 -13.88 -13.18 12.09
CA ILE A 72 -14.89 -12.13 12.24
C ILE A 72 -14.22 -10.74 12.24
N PRO A 73 -13.31 -10.40 13.17
CA PRO A 73 -12.64 -9.10 13.14
C PRO A 73 -11.79 -8.92 11.88
N TYR A 74 -11.22 -9.99 11.32
CA TYR A 74 -10.49 -9.93 10.05
C TYR A 74 -11.40 -9.54 8.87
N ALA A 75 -12.60 -10.13 8.75
CA ALA A 75 -13.56 -9.76 7.71
C ALA A 75 -14.05 -8.31 7.89
N VAL A 76 -14.33 -7.88 9.12
CA VAL A 76 -14.69 -6.49 9.43
C VAL A 76 -13.58 -5.54 8.98
N ALA A 77 -12.32 -5.84 9.33
CA ALA A 77 -11.17 -5.05 8.92
C ALA A 77 -11.01 -5.00 7.39
N LEU A 78 -11.15 -6.14 6.71
CA LEU A 78 -11.02 -6.25 5.25
C LEU A 78 -12.05 -5.37 4.52
N PHE A 79 -13.35 -5.52 4.86
CA PHE A 79 -14.43 -4.86 4.11
C PHE A 79 -14.62 -3.39 4.48
N LEU A 80 -14.45 -3.02 5.75
CA LEU A 80 -14.70 -1.65 6.22
C LEU A 80 -13.47 -0.76 6.22
N ILE A 81 -12.28 -1.34 6.18
CA ILE A 81 -11.01 -0.60 6.27
C ILE A 81 -10.13 -0.87 5.05
N GLY A 82 -9.72 -2.11 4.83
CA GLY A 82 -8.74 -2.47 3.80
C GLY A 82 -9.20 -2.13 2.39
N ILE A 83 -10.37 -2.61 1.97
CA ILE A 83 -10.91 -2.34 0.63
C ILE A 83 -11.15 -0.84 0.40
N PRO A 84 -11.74 -0.05 1.31
CA PRO A 84 -11.85 1.39 1.13
C PRO A 84 -10.54 2.13 0.91
N ILE A 85 -9.47 1.78 1.65
CA ILE A 85 -8.13 2.38 1.45
C ILE A 85 -7.54 1.94 0.13
N LEU A 86 -7.64 0.66 -0.20
CA LEU A 86 -7.13 0.12 -1.46
C LEU A 86 -7.80 0.80 -2.68
N ILE A 87 -9.12 1.06 -2.61
CA ILE A 87 -9.83 1.86 -3.62
C ILE A 87 -9.23 3.28 -3.69
N LEU A 88 -8.94 3.92 -2.55
CA LEU A 88 -8.32 5.24 -2.51
C LEU A 88 -6.97 5.26 -3.25
N GLU A 89 -6.05 4.37 -2.88
CA GLU A 89 -4.71 4.33 -3.45
C GLU A 89 -4.71 4.02 -4.96
N ILE A 90 -5.49 3.01 -5.39
CA ILE A 90 -5.57 2.65 -6.82
C ILE A 90 -6.21 3.77 -7.63
N THR A 91 -7.31 4.35 -7.13
CA THR A 91 -8.00 5.40 -7.89
C THR A 91 -7.21 6.70 -7.97
N LEU A 92 -6.48 7.08 -6.91
CA LEU A 92 -5.59 8.24 -6.93
C LEU A 92 -4.44 8.04 -7.94
N GLY A 93 -3.78 6.88 -7.92
CA GLY A 93 -2.72 6.56 -8.87
C GLY A 93 -3.19 6.60 -10.32
N GLN A 94 -4.33 5.98 -10.61
CA GLN A 94 -4.92 5.92 -11.94
C GLN A 94 -5.44 7.30 -12.43
N ALA A 95 -6.11 8.05 -11.55
CA ALA A 95 -6.69 9.34 -11.91
C ALA A 95 -5.62 10.40 -12.18
N TYR A 96 -4.61 10.47 -11.31
CA TYR A 96 -3.59 11.54 -11.40
C TYR A 96 -2.35 11.15 -12.22
N ARG A 97 -2.21 9.87 -12.62
CA ARG A 97 -1.12 9.42 -13.51
C ARG A 97 0.26 9.84 -13.01
N GLY A 98 0.53 9.63 -11.72
CA GLY A 98 1.78 9.99 -11.05
C GLY A 98 2.02 9.12 -9.83
N GLY A 99 3.29 9.04 -9.39
CA GLY A 99 3.64 8.37 -8.13
C GLY A 99 3.00 9.04 -6.92
N CYS A 100 3.21 8.46 -5.74
CA CYS A 100 2.52 8.83 -4.50
C CYS A 100 2.58 10.34 -4.20
N VAL A 101 3.75 10.98 -4.32
CA VAL A 101 3.91 12.41 -4.01
C VAL A 101 3.09 13.30 -4.96
N ILE A 102 3.04 12.93 -6.25
CA ILE A 102 2.24 13.66 -7.23
C ILE A 102 0.75 13.44 -6.97
N ALA A 103 0.32 12.21 -6.72
CA ALA A 103 -1.07 11.90 -6.43
C ALA A 103 -1.59 12.70 -5.24
N TRP A 104 -0.85 12.72 -4.14
CA TRP A 104 -1.22 13.48 -2.95
C TRP A 104 -1.08 15.00 -3.10
N ASN A 105 -0.13 15.49 -3.91
CA ASN A 105 -0.08 16.91 -4.27
C ASN A 105 -1.33 17.36 -5.04
N ASN A 106 -1.88 16.50 -5.91
CA ASN A 106 -3.12 16.79 -6.62
C ASN A 106 -4.36 16.74 -5.72
N VAL A 107 -4.35 15.96 -4.64
CA VAL A 107 -5.38 16.04 -3.59
C VAL A 107 -5.30 17.38 -2.87
N ASN A 108 -4.11 17.75 -2.40
CA ASN A 108 -3.82 19.05 -1.82
C ASN A 108 -2.31 19.26 -1.68
N HIS A 109 -1.81 20.50 -1.93
CA HIS A 109 -0.39 20.83 -1.77
C HIS A 109 0.16 20.53 -0.37
N ARG A 110 -0.70 20.56 0.67
CA ARG A 110 -0.33 20.26 2.04
C ARG A 110 -0.33 18.78 2.37
N ALA A 111 -0.89 17.94 1.50
CA ALA A 111 -0.98 16.50 1.71
C ALA A 111 0.17 15.69 1.06
N LYS A 112 1.04 16.32 0.26
CA LYS A 112 2.12 15.62 -0.47
C LYS A 112 3.12 14.88 0.42
N GLY A 113 3.23 15.28 1.71
CA GLY A 113 4.04 14.57 2.69
C GLY A 113 3.58 13.13 2.95
N ILE A 114 2.28 12.85 2.77
CA ILE A 114 1.73 11.49 2.83
C ILE A 114 2.38 10.64 1.73
N GLY A 115 2.43 11.16 0.50
CA GLY A 115 3.05 10.44 -0.61
C GLY A 115 4.51 10.09 -0.37
N LEU A 116 5.30 10.98 0.27
CA LEU A 116 6.68 10.68 0.65
C LEU A 116 6.74 9.66 1.80
N SER A 117 5.80 9.70 2.76
CA SER A 117 5.71 8.71 3.83
C SER A 117 5.44 7.31 3.29
N MET A 118 4.54 7.17 2.29
CA MET A 118 4.31 5.90 1.60
C MET A 118 5.58 5.34 0.95
N VAL A 119 6.35 6.21 0.27
CA VAL A 119 7.63 5.82 -0.35
C VAL A 119 8.65 5.41 0.71
N PHE A 120 8.73 6.15 1.81
CA PHE A 120 9.61 5.83 2.93
C PHE A 120 9.26 4.48 3.57
N ASN A 121 7.98 4.20 3.80
CA ASN A 121 7.51 2.93 4.31
C ASN A 121 7.91 1.78 3.37
N GLY A 122 7.61 1.91 2.07
CA GLY A 122 7.94 0.90 1.06
C GLY A 122 9.46 0.63 0.97
N PHE A 123 10.28 1.68 0.99
CA PHE A 123 11.73 1.53 0.93
C PHE A 123 12.33 0.96 2.23
N SER A 124 11.78 1.31 3.38
CA SER A 124 12.19 0.74 4.68
C SER A 124 11.93 -0.77 4.72
N VAL A 125 10.76 -1.19 4.23
CA VAL A 125 10.42 -2.62 4.16
C VAL A 125 11.32 -3.37 3.18
N VAL A 126 11.52 -2.88 1.96
CA VAL A 126 12.34 -3.61 0.98
C VAL A 126 13.79 -3.77 1.46
N GLY A 127 14.30 -2.82 2.25
CA GLY A 127 15.64 -2.86 2.82
C GLY A 127 15.89 -4.09 3.70
N TYR A 128 14.94 -4.47 4.56
CA TYR A 128 15.05 -5.63 5.43
C TYR A 128 14.43 -6.92 4.83
N TYR A 129 13.54 -6.79 3.85
CA TYR A 129 12.84 -7.92 3.27
C TYR A 129 13.78 -8.84 2.45
N VAL A 130 14.73 -8.25 1.72
CA VAL A 130 15.72 -9.01 0.94
C VAL A 130 16.62 -9.87 1.83
N PRO A 131 17.15 -9.43 2.98
CA PRO A 131 17.81 -10.30 3.96
C PRO A 131 16.99 -11.50 4.43
N ILE A 132 15.68 -11.37 4.62
CA ILE A 132 14.81 -12.52 4.96
C ILE A 132 14.81 -13.55 3.81
N LEU A 133 14.75 -13.07 2.57
CA LEU A 133 14.86 -13.95 1.41
C LEU A 133 16.24 -14.61 1.30
N ALA A 134 17.30 -13.90 1.71
CA ALA A 134 18.63 -14.46 1.78
C ALA A 134 18.73 -15.62 2.77
N TRP A 135 18.05 -15.53 3.93
CA TRP A 135 17.95 -16.65 4.87
C TRP A 135 17.20 -17.84 4.27
N ALA A 136 16.08 -17.59 3.56
CA ALA A 136 15.38 -18.63 2.84
C ALA A 136 16.26 -19.31 1.78
N MET A 137 17.11 -18.56 1.07
CA MET A 137 18.07 -19.10 0.11
C MET A 137 19.20 -19.92 0.78
N THR A 138 19.61 -19.53 1.97
CA THR A 138 20.57 -20.33 2.78
C THR A 138 19.97 -21.70 3.13
N TYR A 139 18.74 -21.74 3.63
CA TYR A 139 18.01 -23.00 3.88
C TYR A 139 17.76 -23.79 2.58
N PHE A 140 17.41 -23.12 1.49
CA PHE A 140 17.24 -23.77 0.18
C PHE A 140 18.52 -24.48 -0.25
N ARG A 141 19.68 -23.82 -0.14
CA ARG A 141 20.97 -24.44 -0.44
C ARG A 141 21.25 -25.66 0.47
N MET A 142 20.95 -25.53 1.76
CA MET A 142 21.15 -26.59 2.74
C MET A 142 20.17 -27.76 2.57
N SER A 143 19.00 -27.55 1.95
CA SER A 143 18.00 -28.58 1.70
C SER A 143 18.49 -29.72 0.79
N PHE A 144 19.59 -29.53 0.06
CA PHE A 144 20.22 -30.57 -0.79
C PHE A 144 21.24 -31.44 -0.03
N GLN A 145 21.45 -31.22 1.26
CA GLN A 145 22.31 -32.04 2.10
C GLN A 145 21.50 -33.15 2.79
N SER A 146 22.10 -34.32 2.97
CA SER A 146 21.44 -35.44 3.66
C SER A 146 22.41 -36.04 4.71
N PRO A 147 22.03 -36.05 6.01
CA PRO A 147 20.80 -35.53 6.58
C PRO A 147 20.71 -33.99 6.47
N LEU A 148 19.49 -33.46 6.69
CA LEU A 148 19.30 -31.99 6.74
C LEU A 148 20.10 -31.42 7.93
N PRO A 149 20.84 -30.28 7.76
CA PRO A 149 21.71 -29.78 8.81
C PRO A 149 21.00 -29.41 10.14
N TRP A 150 19.69 -29.22 10.10
CA TRP A 150 18.87 -28.89 11.28
C TRP A 150 18.07 -30.09 11.84
N ALA A 151 18.27 -31.31 11.29
CA ALA A 151 17.44 -32.47 11.65
C ALA A 151 17.71 -33.00 13.07
N ASP A 152 18.96 -32.89 13.55
CA ASP A 152 19.41 -33.48 14.82
C ASP A 152 19.71 -32.44 15.90
N GLN A 153 19.21 -31.19 15.75
CA GLN A 153 19.45 -30.12 16.71
C GLN A 153 18.23 -29.22 16.85
N ASP A 154 18.21 -28.38 17.89
CA ASP A 154 17.15 -27.38 18.05
C ASP A 154 17.15 -26.42 16.86
N THR A 155 16.01 -26.31 16.19
CA THR A 155 15.86 -25.48 14.98
C THR A 155 15.97 -24.00 15.27
N THR A 156 15.63 -23.56 16.49
CA THR A 156 15.79 -22.16 16.93
C THR A 156 17.26 -21.83 17.10
N GLU A 157 18.01 -22.70 17.80
CA GLU A 157 19.46 -22.53 17.95
C GLU A 157 20.17 -22.60 16.59
N PHE A 158 19.76 -23.52 15.72
CA PHE A 158 20.30 -23.59 14.36
C PHE A 158 20.11 -22.29 13.60
N PHE A 159 18.92 -21.72 13.61
CA PHE A 159 18.65 -20.44 12.95
C PHE A 159 19.50 -19.31 13.54
N LEU A 160 19.50 -19.16 14.85
CA LEU A 160 20.22 -18.07 15.52
C LEU A 160 21.73 -18.17 15.38
N ASN A 161 22.30 -19.38 15.48
CA ASN A 161 23.74 -19.58 15.51
C ASN A 161 24.36 -19.83 14.11
N SER A 162 23.63 -20.51 13.20
CA SER A 162 24.18 -20.94 11.92
C SER A 162 23.74 -20.05 10.75
N VAL A 163 22.49 -19.57 10.75
CA VAL A 163 21.92 -18.78 9.65
C VAL A 163 22.13 -17.29 9.86
N VAL A 164 21.58 -16.74 10.96
CA VAL A 164 21.67 -15.30 11.26
C VAL A 164 22.91 -14.95 12.09
N ARG A 165 23.60 -15.93 12.65
CA ARG A 165 24.80 -15.78 13.48
C ARG A 165 24.65 -14.65 14.49
N ASN A 166 23.48 -14.60 15.14
CA ASN A 166 23.15 -13.54 16.07
C ASN A 166 24.02 -13.60 17.30
N VAL A 167 24.84 -12.57 17.51
CA VAL A 167 25.69 -12.49 18.71
C VAL A 167 24.80 -12.14 19.90
N PRO A 168 24.87 -12.89 21.02
CA PRO A 168 24.12 -12.61 22.22
C PRO A 168 24.36 -11.17 22.69
N SER A 169 23.28 -10.47 23.00
CA SER A 169 23.35 -9.15 23.64
C SER A 169 23.76 -9.29 25.10
N THR A 170 24.43 -8.28 25.65
CA THR A 170 24.81 -8.19 27.06
C THR A 170 24.20 -6.93 27.68
N GLY A 171 23.91 -6.95 28.98
CA GLY A 171 23.30 -5.83 29.68
C GLY A 171 21.76 -5.88 29.65
N GLY A 172 21.13 -4.87 30.18
CA GLY A 172 19.67 -4.79 30.33
C GLY A 172 19.20 -4.97 31.74
N ALA A 173 17.90 -5.22 31.95
CA ALA A 173 17.29 -5.32 33.28
C ALA A 173 17.86 -6.47 34.13
N GLU A 174 18.32 -7.54 33.50
CA GLU A 174 18.91 -8.71 34.17
C GLU A 174 20.31 -8.43 34.69
N ASP A 175 21.06 -7.49 34.09
CA ASP A 175 22.43 -7.13 34.48
C ASP A 175 22.52 -5.75 35.20
N GLY A 176 21.48 -5.33 35.90
CA GLY A 176 21.50 -4.09 36.71
C GLY A 176 20.89 -2.85 36.01
N GLY A 177 20.12 -3.00 34.95
CA GLY A 177 19.27 -1.93 34.38
C GLY A 177 19.96 -1.00 33.39
N GLY A 178 21.08 -1.39 32.81
CA GLY A 178 21.77 -0.64 31.76
C GLY A 178 21.17 -0.84 30.35
N MET A 179 21.70 -0.05 29.39
CA MET A 179 21.39 -0.26 27.96
C MET A 179 21.93 -1.59 27.47
N ILE A 180 21.14 -2.29 26.64
CA ILE A 180 21.58 -3.53 25.98
C ILE A 180 22.70 -3.22 24.99
N SER A 181 23.76 -4.03 25.04
CA SER A 181 24.93 -3.91 24.13
C SER A 181 24.97 -5.10 23.17
N TYR A 182 25.30 -4.80 21.91
CA TYR A 182 25.50 -5.78 20.85
C TYR A 182 26.98 -5.78 20.44
N PRO A 183 27.78 -6.75 20.92
CA PRO A 183 29.25 -6.73 20.70
C PRO A 183 29.64 -7.10 19.28
N GLY A 184 28.81 -7.85 18.54
CA GLY A 184 29.12 -8.32 17.18
C GLY A 184 29.06 -7.19 16.14
N ARG A 185 30.08 -7.14 15.26
CA ARG A 185 30.20 -6.14 14.19
C ARG A 185 30.55 -6.74 12.83
N GLY A 186 30.67 -8.06 12.77
CA GLY A 186 31.00 -8.77 11.53
C GLY A 186 29.87 -8.75 10.52
N ILE A 187 30.21 -8.85 9.22
CA ILE A 187 29.24 -9.06 8.14
C ILE A 187 29.18 -10.55 7.85
N ILE A 188 27.98 -11.10 7.77
CA ILE A 188 27.72 -12.48 7.41
C ILE A 188 27.79 -12.59 5.89
N GLY A 189 28.96 -13.05 5.38
CA GLY A 189 29.25 -13.08 3.94
C GLY A 189 28.26 -13.91 3.13
N GLU A 190 27.72 -15.01 3.68
CA GLU A 190 26.71 -15.82 3.00
C GLU A 190 25.41 -15.05 2.82
N THR A 191 24.87 -14.45 3.88
CA THR A 191 23.64 -13.62 3.81
C THR A 191 23.80 -12.47 2.84
N PHE A 192 24.92 -11.75 2.91
CA PHE A 192 25.19 -10.64 2.00
C PHE A 192 25.35 -11.11 0.53
N GLY A 193 26.02 -12.24 0.31
CA GLY A 193 26.13 -12.83 -1.03
C GLY A 193 24.76 -13.16 -1.65
N TRP A 194 23.86 -13.76 -0.87
CA TRP A 194 22.48 -13.99 -1.31
C TRP A 194 21.71 -12.70 -1.53
N CYS A 195 21.89 -11.67 -0.70
CA CYS A 195 21.29 -10.35 -0.92
C CYS A 195 21.71 -9.76 -2.27
N ILE A 196 23.00 -9.79 -2.60
CA ILE A 196 23.50 -9.31 -3.90
C ILE A 196 22.85 -10.08 -5.06
N MET A 197 22.76 -11.40 -4.95
CA MET A 197 22.12 -12.24 -5.97
C MET A 197 20.65 -11.88 -6.14
N ILE A 198 19.90 -11.72 -5.05
CA ILE A 198 18.47 -11.36 -5.09
C ILE A 198 18.30 -9.96 -5.71
N TRP A 199 19.10 -8.97 -5.31
CA TRP A 199 19.06 -7.64 -5.90
C TRP A 199 19.40 -7.64 -7.40
N PHE A 200 20.32 -8.49 -7.82
CA PHE A 200 20.63 -8.68 -9.24
C PHE A 200 19.42 -9.26 -10.00
N VAL A 201 18.74 -10.27 -9.45
CA VAL A 201 17.52 -10.82 -10.05
C VAL A 201 16.40 -9.76 -10.12
N VAL A 202 16.22 -8.97 -9.05
CA VAL A 202 15.27 -7.85 -9.03
C VAL A 202 15.59 -6.85 -10.15
N TRP A 203 16.86 -6.47 -10.28
CA TRP A 203 17.31 -5.59 -11.35
C TRP A 203 16.99 -6.16 -12.74
N MET A 204 17.31 -7.42 -12.99
CA MET A 204 17.00 -8.08 -14.26
C MET A 204 15.49 -8.06 -14.61
N CYS A 205 14.62 -8.11 -13.60
CA CYS A 205 13.17 -8.16 -13.78
C CYS A 205 12.52 -6.76 -13.88
N THR A 206 13.21 -5.69 -13.42
CA THR A 206 12.58 -4.36 -13.28
C THR A 206 13.24 -3.25 -14.11
N PHE A 207 14.49 -3.42 -14.60
CA PHE A 207 15.28 -2.35 -15.22
C PHE A 207 14.61 -1.69 -16.45
N LYS A 208 13.76 -2.41 -17.17
CA LYS A 208 13.01 -1.90 -18.33
C LYS A 208 11.62 -1.34 -17.97
N GLY A 209 11.20 -1.46 -16.71
CA GLY A 209 9.93 -0.97 -16.21
C GLY A 209 8.80 -1.99 -16.27
N VAL A 210 7.56 -1.48 -16.11
CA VAL A 210 6.36 -2.31 -15.87
C VAL A 210 6.01 -3.30 -16.99
N GLY A 211 6.47 -3.08 -18.20
CA GLY A 211 6.26 -4.02 -19.30
C GLY A 211 7.01 -5.35 -19.10
N LEU A 212 8.25 -5.28 -18.61
CA LEU A 212 9.05 -6.47 -18.29
C LEU A 212 8.56 -7.11 -17.00
N THR A 213 8.40 -6.33 -15.93
CA THR A 213 7.87 -6.81 -14.65
C THR A 213 6.51 -7.49 -14.82
N GLY A 214 5.61 -6.88 -15.61
CA GLY A 214 4.29 -7.45 -15.92
C GLY A 214 4.32 -8.76 -16.71
N ARG A 215 5.44 -9.11 -17.34
CA ARG A 215 5.62 -10.42 -17.99
C ARG A 215 6.17 -11.46 -17.02
N VAL A 216 7.15 -11.08 -16.22
CA VAL A 216 7.79 -11.97 -15.22
C VAL A 216 6.78 -12.39 -14.15
N ILE A 217 5.84 -11.49 -13.80
CA ILE A 217 4.85 -11.72 -12.75
C ILE A 217 3.97 -12.96 -13.00
N TYR A 218 3.67 -13.32 -14.26
CA TYR A 218 2.88 -14.52 -14.55
C TYR A 218 3.54 -15.78 -14.00
N ILE A 219 4.87 -15.87 -14.08
CA ILE A 219 5.63 -17.02 -13.58
C ILE A 219 5.82 -16.91 -12.06
N THR A 220 6.27 -15.74 -11.58
CA THR A 220 6.61 -15.55 -10.17
C THR A 220 5.38 -15.52 -9.25
N MET A 221 4.16 -15.37 -9.78
CA MET A 221 2.92 -15.52 -9.02
C MET A 221 2.30 -16.91 -9.16
N ALA A 222 2.25 -17.48 -10.38
CA ALA A 222 1.59 -18.76 -10.59
C ALA A 222 2.35 -19.93 -9.96
N LEU A 223 3.68 -19.91 -10.06
CA LEU A 223 4.51 -21.01 -9.55
C LEU A 223 4.41 -21.17 -8.02
N PRO A 224 4.56 -20.13 -7.20
CA PRO A 224 4.38 -20.25 -5.76
C PRO A 224 2.98 -20.72 -5.35
N LEU A 225 1.92 -20.31 -6.05
CA LEU A 225 0.56 -20.77 -5.74
C LEU A 225 0.41 -22.29 -5.90
N VAL A 226 1.00 -22.85 -6.97
CA VAL A 226 1.03 -24.31 -7.16
C VAL A 226 1.86 -24.98 -6.05
N MET A 227 3.00 -24.40 -5.69
CA MET A 227 3.87 -24.92 -4.63
C MET A 227 3.17 -24.89 -3.25
N ILE A 228 2.47 -23.82 -2.93
CA ILE A 228 1.64 -23.71 -1.70
C ILE A 228 0.57 -24.78 -1.68
N ALA A 229 -0.11 -25.04 -2.79
CA ALA A 229 -1.10 -26.09 -2.86
C ALA A 229 -0.48 -27.48 -2.59
N ILE A 230 0.69 -27.77 -3.15
CA ILE A 230 1.43 -29.01 -2.89
C ILE A 230 1.80 -29.12 -1.40
N LEU A 231 2.33 -28.02 -0.81
CA LEU A 231 2.68 -27.98 0.62
C LEU A 231 1.46 -28.15 1.52
N ALA A 232 0.32 -27.53 1.19
CA ALA A 232 -0.92 -27.66 1.95
C ALA A 232 -1.46 -29.11 1.90
N ILE A 233 -1.51 -29.73 0.71
CA ILE A 233 -1.92 -31.14 0.56
C ILE A 233 -0.99 -32.05 1.36
N ARG A 234 0.33 -31.82 1.28
CA ARG A 234 1.31 -32.59 2.02
C ARG A 234 1.15 -32.45 3.52
N SER A 235 1.06 -31.23 4.02
CA SER A 235 0.90 -30.94 5.46
C SER A 235 -0.36 -31.57 6.04
N LEU A 236 -1.48 -31.47 5.32
CA LEU A 236 -2.75 -32.06 5.72
C LEU A 236 -2.77 -33.60 5.65
N SER A 237 -1.83 -34.22 4.93
CA SER A 237 -1.68 -35.69 4.88
C SER A 237 -0.82 -36.26 5.99
N LEU A 238 -0.24 -35.43 6.85
CA LEU A 238 0.60 -35.88 7.97
C LEU A 238 -0.24 -36.46 9.13
N PRO A 239 0.33 -37.35 9.95
CA PRO A 239 -0.31 -37.82 11.16
C PRO A 239 -0.71 -36.62 12.05
N ASN A 240 -1.86 -36.68 12.70
CA ASN A 240 -2.40 -35.66 13.61
C ASN A 240 -2.66 -34.27 12.95
N ALA A 241 -2.48 -34.10 11.65
CA ALA A 241 -2.78 -32.83 10.96
C ALA A 241 -4.25 -32.40 11.11
N SER A 242 -5.15 -33.35 11.37
CA SER A 242 -6.56 -33.10 11.70
C SER A 242 -6.75 -32.21 12.93
N ASP A 243 -5.86 -32.27 13.90
CA ASP A 243 -5.94 -31.46 15.14
C ASP A 243 -5.63 -29.99 14.83
N GLY A 244 -4.62 -29.73 14.01
CA GLY A 244 -4.33 -28.38 13.52
C GLY A 244 -5.45 -27.83 12.63
N PHE A 245 -6.04 -28.65 11.76
CA PHE A 245 -7.22 -28.26 10.98
C PHE A 245 -8.43 -27.95 11.87
N ARG A 246 -8.67 -28.79 12.91
CA ARG A 246 -9.73 -28.54 13.89
C ARG A 246 -9.50 -27.25 14.68
N LEU A 247 -8.25 -26.95 15.06
CA LEU A 247 -7.90 -25.67 15.68
C LEU A 247 -8.22 -24.51 14.74
N TYR A 248 -7.92 -24.65 13.46
CA TYR A 248 -8.07 -23.60 12.46
C TYR A 248 -9.54 -23.21 12.19
N VAL A 249 -10.41 -24.21 11.94
CA VAL A 249 -11.80 -23.97 11.51
C VAL A 249 -12.87 -24.71 12.33
N GLY A 250 -12.47 -25.59 13.26
CA GLY A 250 -13.40 -26.48 13.97
C GLY A 250 -13.71 -26.08 15.40
N LEU A 251 -12.92 -25.22 16.02
CA LEU A 251 -13.10 -24.80 17.41
C LEU A 251 -13.62 -23.35 17.45
N TRP A 252 -14.64 -23.13 18.29
CA TRP A 252 -15.19 -21.82 18.55
C TRP A 252 -14.98 -21.42 20.02
N ARG A 253 -14.37 -20.27 20.25
CA ARG A 253 -14.15 -19.68 21.59
C ARG A 253 -14.65 -18.24 21.59
N SER A 254 -15.90 -18.03 21.97
CA SER A 254 -16.54 -16.69 22.01
C SER A 254 -15.79 -15.68 22.90
N GLU A 255 -15.21 -16.16 24.01
CA GLU A 255 -14.45 -15.33 24.95
C GLU A 255 -13.27 -14.58 24.30
N SER A 256 -12.69 -15.12 23.23
CA SER A 256 -11.61 -14.44 22.50
C SER A 256 -12.09 -13.16 21.80
N LEU A 257 -13.38 -13.05 21.43
CA LEU A 257 -13.92 -11.86 20.77
C LEU A 257 -14.18 -10.70 21.75
N GLU A 258 -14.27 -10.97 23.05
CA GLU A 258 -14.52 -9.96 24.08
C GLU A 258 -13.26 -9.14 24.38
N GLY A 259 -12.07 -9.71 24.11
CA GLY A 259 -10.79 -9.06 24.34
C GLY A 259 -10.38 -8.12 23.18
N PRO A 260 -9.67 -7.02 23.46
CA PRO A 260 -9.19 -6.10 22.41
C PRO A 260 -8.11 -6.72 21.52
N ARG A 261 -7.37 -7.73 22.00
CA ARG A 261 -6.20 -8.31 21.35
C ARG A 261 -6.54 -8.90 19.97
N VAL A 262 -7.59 -9.70 19.87
CA VAL A 262 -7.99 -10.32 18.59
C VAL A 262 -8.33 -9.28 17.53
N TRP A 263 -8.95 -8.15 17.92
CA TRP A 263 -9.25 -7.03 17.03
C TRP A 263 -7.99 -6.30 16.57
N GLN A 264 -7.04 -6.06 17.47
CA GLN A 264 -5.75 -5.45 17.14
C GLN A 264 -4.95 -6.32 16.19
N ASP A 265 -4.85 -7.61 16.49
CA ASP A 265 -4.12 -8.57 15.68
C ASP A 265 -4.75 -8.72 14.29
N ALA A 266 -6.09 -8.74 14.19
CA ALA A 266 -6.81 -8.81 12.94
C ALA A 266 -6.64 -7.55 12.08
N PHE A 267 -6.72 -6.37 12.68
CA PHE A 267 -6.48 -5.11 11.97
C PHE A 267 -5.01 -5.00 11.54
N GLY A 268 -4.06 -5.29 12.42
CA GLY A 268 -2.64 -5.32 12.11
C GLY A 268 -2.31 -6.31 10.98
N GLN A 269 -2.89 -7.51 11.00
CA GLN A 269 -2.72 -8.49 9.93
C GLN A 269 -3.30 -8.01 8.61
N MET A 270 -4.50 -7.44 8.61
CA MET A 270 -5.13 -6.94 7.39
C MET A 270 -4.29 -5.82 6.74
N PHE A 271 -3.79 -4.85 7.52
CA PHE A 271 -2.95 -3.77 7.00
C PHE A 271 -1.65 -4.29 6.39
N PHE A 272 -0.97 -5.16 7.12
CA PHE A 272 0.29 -5.75 6.67
C PHE A 272 0.10 -6.58 5.40
N SER A 273 -0.93 -7.42 5.36
CA SER A 273 -1.17 -8.36 4.29
C SER A 273 -1.63 -7.69 3.00
N ILE A 274 -2.61 -6.79 3.06
CA ILE A 274 -3.03 -6.06 1.85
C ILE A 274 -1.91 -5.14 1.37
N GLY A 275 -1.12 -4.56 2.30
CA GLY A 275 0.00 -3.70 1.96
C GLY A 275 -0.41 -2.30 1.51
N VAL A 276 -1.49 -1.74 2.07
CA VAL A 276 -1.86 -0.33 1.93
C VAL A 276 -0.91 0.56 2.73
N GLY A 277 -0.70 1.81 2.30
CA GLY A 277 0.23 2.74 2.95
C GLY A 277 1.71 2.56 2.58
N PHE A 278 2.06 1.59 1.72
CA PHE A 278 3.41 1.39 1.17
C PHE A 278 3.61 2.01 -0.22
N GLY A 279 2.56 2.51 -0.85
CA GLY A 279 2.60 3.30 -2.08
C GLY A 279 2.73 2.52 -3.38
N TYR A 280 2.88 1.20 -3.37
CA TYR A 280 3.02 0.45 -4.61
C TYR A 280 1.70 0.33 -5.39
N PHE A 281 0.55 0.37 -4.74
CA PHE A 281 -0.73 0.42 -5.44
C PHE A 281 -0.90 1.72 -6.20
N THR A 282 -0.60 2.86 -5.56
CA THR A 282 -0.64 4.17 -6.21
C THR A 282 0.37 4.24 -7.36
N SER A 283 1.60 3.73 -7.14
CA SER A 283 2.64 3.72 -8.16
C SER A 283 2.27 2.84 -9.35
N TYR A 284 1.85 1.59 -9.14
CA TYR A 284 1.42 0.69 -10.21
C TYR A 284 0.15 1.20 -10.92
N ALA A 285 -0.83 1.72 -10.18
CA ALA A 285 -2.04 2.28 -10.76
C ALA A 285 -1.75 3.49 -11.67
N SER A 286 -0.66 4.23 -11.42
CA SER A 286 -0.22 5.32 -12.29
C SER A 286 0.21 4.85 -13.69
N TYR A 287 0.53 3.57 -13.84
CA TYR A 287 0.87 2.91 -15.11
C TYR A 287 -0.30 2.08 -15.67
N ASN A 288 -1.47 2.11 -15.04
CA ASN A 288 -2.65 1.40 -15.51
C ASN A 288 -3.32 2.16 -16.68
N ASN A 289 -4.18 1.49 -17.42
CA ASN A 289 -4.99 2.15 -18.44
C ASN A 289 -5.90 3.22 -17.80
N LYS A 290 -6.04 4.35 -18.49
CA LYS A 290 -6.76 5.54 -18.02
C LYS A 290 -8.16 5.22 -17.48
N PHE A 291 -8.91 4.37 -18.16
CA PHE A 291 -10.28 3.99 -17.85
C PHE A 291 -10.40 2.50 -17.44
N ALA A 292 -9.40 1.98 -16.72
CA ALA A 292 -9.53 0.64 -16.14
C ALA A 292 -10.53 0.66 -14.99
N ASN A 293 -11.11 -0.52 -14.67
CA ASN A 293 -12.10 -0.65 -13.61
C ASN A 293 -11.43 -0.75 -12.23
N ALA A 294 -10.89 0.38 -11.75
CA ALA A 294 -10.10 0.47 -10.53
C ALA A 294 -10.81 -0.08 -9.29
N VAL A 295 -12.12 0.14 -9.17
CA VAL A 295 -12.91 -0.34 -8.03
C VAL A 295 -13.00 -1.86 -8.06
N GLN A 296 -13.30 -2.46 -9.22
CA GLN A 296 -13.34 -3.90 -9.37
C GLN A 296 -11.96 -4.53 -9.14
N ASP A 297 -10.89 -3.88 -9.62
CA ASP A 297 -9.52 -4.34 -9.42
C ASP A 297 -9.15 -4.36 -7.93
N ALA A 298 -9.54 -3.34 -7.16
CA ALA A 298 -9.36 -3.31 -5.72
C ALA A 298 -10.03 -4.50 -5.01
N PHE A 299 -11.28 -4.82 -5.37
CA PHE A 299 -11.97 -5.99 -4.83
C PHE A 299 -11.30 -7.30 -5.23
N ILE A 300 -10.88 -7.46 -6.50
CA ILE A 300 -10.19 -8.66 -6.96
C ILE A 300 -8.88 -8.85 -6.19
N ILE A 301 -8.07 -7.80 -6.05
CA ILE A 301 -6.79 -7.85 -5.35
C ILE A 301 -7.01 -8.23 -3.87
N ALA A 302 -7.89 -7.52 -3.15
CA ALA A 302 -8.12 -7.76 -1.74
C ALA A 302 -8.67 -9.16 -1.45
N LEU A 303 -9.71 -9.59 -2.18
CA LEU A 303 -10.33 -10.89 -1.96
C LEU A 303 -9.42 -12.05 -2.39
N SER A 304 -8.67 -11.90 -3.47
CA SER A 304 -7.69 -12.92 -3.89
C SER A 304 -6.55 -13.04 -2.90
N ASN A 305 -6.05 -11.92 -2.35
CA ASN A 305 -5.04 -11.93 -1.30
C ASN A 305 -5.54 -12.70 -0.07
N SER A 306 -6.73 -12.37 0.44
CA SER A 306 -7.32 -13.07 1.58
C SER A 306 -7.61 -14.55 1.30
N ALA A 307 -8.03 -14.90 0.10
CA ALA A 307 -8.22 -16.30 -0.28
C ALA A 307 -6.89 -17.09 -0.26
N ILE A 308 -5.81 -16.46 -0.75
CA ILE A 308 -4.48 -17.08 -0.70
C ILE A 308 -3.99 -17.24 0.74
N GLU A 309 -4.23 -16.26 1.62
CA GLU A 309 -3.92 -16.38 3.07
C GLU A 309 -4.63 -17.57 3.71
N ILE A 310 -5.93 -17.67 3.48
CA ILE A 310 -6.75 -18.76 4.04
C ILE A 310 -6.25 -20.13 3.56
N ILE A 311 -5.91 -20.24 2.27
CA ILE A 311 -5.38 -21.48 1.70
C ILE A 311 -3.97 -21.79 2.23
N SER A 312 -3.10 -20.77 2.28
CA SER A 312 -1.72 -20.91 2.77
C SER A 312 -1.68 -21.33 4.24
N ALA A 313 -2.63 -20.85 5.06
CA ALA A 313 -2.71 -21.22 6.45
C ALA A 313 -2.96 -22.72 6.66
N LEU A 314 -3.60 -23.42 5.71
CA LEU A 314 -3.76 -24.89 5.79
C LEU A 314 -2.41 -25.60 5.81
N ALA A 315 -1.41 -25.08 5.07
CA ALA A 315 -0.07 -25.68 5.07
C ALA A 315 0.59 -25.58 6.45
N VAL A 316 0.47 -24.44 7.14
CA VAL A 316 1.06 -24.23 8.46
C VAL A 316 0.25 -24.93 9.55
N MET A 317 -1.08 -24.90 9.48
CA MET A 317 -1.93 -25.56 10.48
C MET A 317 -1.80 -27.08 10.44
N GLY A 318 -1.58 -27.67 9.24
CA GLY A 318 -1.25 -29.10 9.14
C GLY A 318 0.07 -29.44 9.86
N VAL A 319 1.08 -28.58 9.78
CA VAL A 319 2.34 -28.71 10.51
C VAL A 319 2.13 -28.56 12.03
N VAL A 320 1.34 -27.58 12.45
CA VAL A 320 0.99 -27.34 13.87
C VAL A 320 0.34 -28.59 14.48
N GLY A 321 -0.61 -29.21 13.75
CA GLY A 321 -1.21 -30.48 14.20
C GLY A 321 -0.22 -31.63 14.25
N PHE A 322 0.66 -31.75 13.25
CA PHE A 322 1.70 -32.78 13.20
C PHE A 322 2.69 -32.69 14.37
N LEU A 323 3.12 -31.50 14.72
CA LEU A 323 4.01 -31.23 15.87
C LEU A 323 3.27 -31.22 17.22
N ALA A 324 1.95 -31.41 17.22
CA ALA A 324 1.08 -31.34 18.41
C ALA A 324 1.22 -30.05 19.24
N ILE A 325 1.41 -28.91 18.55
CA ILE A 325 1.57 -27.61 19.17
C ILE A 325 0.19 -26.96 19.43
N ASN A 326 -0.06 -26.50 20.66
CA ASN A 326 -1.30 -25.82 21.02
C ASN A 326 -1.04 -24.36 21.42
N PRO A 327 -2.00 -23.43 21.14
CA PRO A 327 -1.93 -22.08 21.67
C PRO A 327 -1.95 -22.08 23.20
N GLY A 328 -0.98 -21.39 23.81
CA GLY A 328 -0.80 -21.33 25.27
C GLY A 328 0.25 -22.30 25.83
N ASP A 329 0.59 -23.37 25.13
CA ASP A 329 1.65 -24.32 25.52
C ASP A 329 3.03 -23.83 25.04
N VAL A 330 3.05 -22.98 24.03
CA VAL A 330 4.27 -22.40 23.44
C VAL A 330 4.17 -20.86 23.42
N PRO A 331 5.32 -20.17 23.33
CA PRO A 331 5.32 -18.73 23.12
C PRO A 331 4.50 -18.35 21.86
N PRO A 332 3.89 -17.15 21.82
CA PRO A 332 3.14 -16.71 20.64
C PRO A 332 3.96 -16.84 19.36
N LEU A 333 3.36 -17.48 18.35
CA LEU A 333 4.03 -17.65 17.07
C LEU A 333 4.27 -16.28 16.40
N SER A 334 5.47 -16.10 15.87
CA SER A 334 5.84 -14.97 15.03
C SER A 334 6.03 -15.43 13.59
N THR A 335 6.17 -14.47 12.67
CA THR A 335 6.52 -14.74 11.27
C THR A 335 7.80 -15.56 11.15
N PHE A 336 8.82 -15.21 11.94
CA PHE A 336 10.12 -15.88 11.91
C PHE A 336 10.06 -17.27 12.56
N SER A 337 9.40 -17.41 13.71
CA SER A 337 9.27 -18.72 14.38
C SER A 337 8.50 -19.70 13.51
N SER A 338 7.43 -19.29 12.86
CA SER A 338 6.69 -20.17 11.94
C SER A 338 7.52 -20.62 10.76
N GLY A 339 8.24 -19.70 10.11
CA GLY A 339 8.96 -19.98 8.87
C GLY A 339 10.32 -20.63 9.03
N PHE A 340 11.03 -20.34 10.13
CA PHE A 340 12.43 -20.73 10.30
C PHE A 340 12.69 -21.64 11.51
N PHE A 341 11.68 -21.87 12.41
CA PHE A 341 11.77 -22.79 13.51
C PHE A 341 10.84 -23.99 13.32
N TYR A 342 9.53 -23.79 13.45
CA TYR A 342 8.55 -24.88 13.45
C TYR A 342 8.38 -25.58 12.09
N TYR A 343 8.38 -24.82 10.99
CA TYR A 343 8.25 -25.45 9.67
C TYR A 343 9.47 -26.31 9.30
N PRO A 344 10.73 -25.83 9.48
CA PRO A 344 11.93 -26.67 9.31
C PRO A 344 11.93 -27.93 10.19
N GLU A 345 11.49 -27.82 11.45
CA GLU A 345 11.38 -28.95 12.37
C GLU A 345 10.46 -30.02 11.83
N ALA A 346 9.26 -29.63 11.38
CA ALA A 346 8.32 -30.58 10.76
C ALA A 346 8.88 -31.17 9.46
N LEU A 347 9.52 -30.36 8.63
CA LEU A 347 10.13 -30.81 7.37
C LEU A 347 11.20 -31.87 7.62
N ALA A 348 12.01 -31.73 8.68
CA ALA A 348 13.03 -32.72 9.02
C ALA A 348 12.44 -34.08 9.37
N GLN A 349 11.25 -34.13 9.97
CA GLN A 349 10.55 -35.34 10.36
C GLN A 349 9.68 -35.96 9.24
N MET A 350 9.47 -35.26 8.12
CA MET A 350 8.62 -35.75 7.03
C MET A 350 9.35 -36.72 6.09
N PRO A 351 8.68 -37.75 5.57
CA PRO A 351 9.19 -38.52 4.44
C PRO A 351 9.40 -37.61 3.23
N GLY A 352 10.62 -37.64 2.65
CA GLY A 352 11.01 -36.78 1.55
C GLY A 352 11.44 -35.36 2.01
N SER A 353 11.96 -35.25 3.21
CA SER A 353 12.38 -34.01 3.88
C SER A 353 13.16 -33.04 2.97
N ASN A 354 14.17 -33.52 2.25
CA ASN A 354 14.98 -32.72 1.33
C ASN A 354 14.14 -32.04 0.23
N PHE A 355 13.25 -32.80 -0.41
CA PHE A 355 12.40 -32.26 -1.47
C PHE A 355 11.42 -31.22 -0.95
N PHE A 356 10.72 -31.50 0.15
CA PHE A 356 9.75 -30.57 0.72
C PHE A 356 10.42 -29.36 1.35
N SER A 357 11.62 -29.49 1.91
CA SER A 357 12.42 -28.36 2.38
C SER A 357 12.83 -27.45 1.22
N ALA A 358 13.37 -28.00 0.14
CA ALA A 358 13.72 -27.22 -1.05
C ALA A 358 12.47 -26.53 -1.64
N LEU A 359 11.34 -27.24 -1.73
CA LEU A 359 10.07 -26.68 -2.22
C LEU A 359 9.58 -25.53 -1.36
N PHE A 360 9.64 -25.66 -0.03
CA PHE A 360 9.18 -24.63 0.91
C PHE A 360 10.03 -23.36 0.81
N PHE A 361 11.36 -23.48 0.90
CA PHE A 361 12.22 -22.31 0.92
C PHE A 361 12.29 -21.59 -0.43
N ILE A 362 12.24 -22.30 -1.55
CA ILE A 362 12.14 -21.65 -2.86
C ILE A 362 10.77 -20.96 -3.05
N THR A 363 9.69 -21.51 -2.46
CA THR A 363 8.38 -20.86 -2.45
C THR A 363 8.44 -19.53 -1.70
N LEU A 364 9.06 -19.51 -0.51
CA LEU A 364 9.28 -18.28 0.25
C LEU A 364 10.07 -17.26 -0.56
N ALA A 365 11.17 -17.67 -1.19
CA ALA A 365 11.99 -16.79 -2.00
C ALA A 365 11.23 -16.18 -3.19
N LEU A 366 10.45 -16.97 -3.91
CA LEU A 366 9.66 -16.51 -5.06
C LEU A 366 8.52 -15.57 -4.65
N LEU A 367 7.79 -15.89 -3.58
CA LEU A 367 6.75 -15.01 -3.03
C LEU A 367 7.33 -13.66 -2.64
N GLY A 368 8.43 -13.69 -1.88
CA GLY A 368 9.06 -12.46 -1.43
C GLY A 368 9.65 -11.64 -2.58
N LEU A 369 10.15 -12.29 -3.63
CA LEU A 369 10.70 -11.60 -4.80
C LEU A 369 9.67 -10.70 -5.48
N THR A 370 8.40 -11.11 -5.56
CA THR A 370 7.31 -10.30 -6.13
C THR A 370 7.00 -9.05 -5.31
N CYS A 371 7.05 -9.16 -3.98
CA CYS A 371 6.92 -8.01 -3.07
C CYS A 371 8.09 -7.03 -3.25
N VAL A 372 9.32 -7.53 -3.39
CA VAL A 372 10.50 -6.68 -3.64
C VAL A 372 10.36 -5.90 -4.93
N PHE A 373 9.82 -6.50 -6.01
CA PHE A 373 9.54 -5.76 -7.26
C PHE A 373 8.61 -4.58 -7.01
N ALA A 374 7.49 -4.82 -6.29
CA ALA A 374 6.47 -3.81 -6.02
C ALA A 374 7.03 -2.66 -5.16
N LEU A 375 7.72 -2.99 -4.08
CA LEU A 375 8.27 -2.00 -3.14
C LEU A 375 9.41 -1.18 -3.75
N ALA A 376 10.31 -1.81 -4.54
CA ALA A 376 11.38 -1.10 -5.23
C ALA A 376 10.82 -0.14 -6.30
N GLU A 377 9.75 -0.52 -6.99
CA GLU A 377 9.10 0.29 -8.01
C GLU A 377 8.53 1.62 -7.45
N VAL A 378 8.15 1.67 -6.18
CA VAL A 378 7.65 2.90 -5.53
C VAL A 378 8.69 4.01 -5.60
N LEU A 379 9.92 3.71 -5.19
CA LEU A 379 11.02 4.69 -5.22
C LEU A 379 11.47 5.00 -6.65
N VAL A 380 11.51 3.98 -7.54
CA VAL A 380 11.82 4.19 -8.96
C VAL A 380 10.79 5.13 -9.59
N THR A 381 9.50 4.93 -9.33
CA THR A 381 8.43 5.78 -9.84
C THR A 381 8.55 7.22 -9.31
N LEU A 382 8.80 7.39 -8.02
CA LEU A 382 9.03 8.73 -7.44
C LEU A 382 10.16 9.47 -8.16
N LEU A 383 11.31 8.81 -8.34
CA LEU A 383 12.49 9.44 -8.95
C LEU A 383 12.26 9.72 -10.45
N CYS A 384 11.62 8.80 -11.19
CA CYS A 384 11.29 9.00 -12.61
C CYS A 384 10.32 10.18 -12.82
N ASP A 385 9.47 10.46 -11.86
CA ASP A 385 8.48 11.52 -11.95
C ASP A 385 9.06 12.93 -11.69
N THR A 386 10.27 13.05 -11.12
CA THR A 386 10.93 14.37 -10.90
C THR A 386 11.43 15.00 -12.22
N ASP A 387 11.63 16.33 -12.23
CA ASP A 387 12.21 17.03 -13.40
C ASP A 387 13.60 16.47 -13.80
N LEU A 388 14.39 16.08 -12.81
CA LEU A 388 15.69 15.43 -13.05
C LEU A 388 15.51 14.03 -13.63
N GLY A 389 14.59 13.26 -13.06
CA GLY A 389 14.32 11.88 -13.48
C GLY A 389 13.76 11.78 -14.90
N GLN A 390 12.99 12.77 -15.36
CA GLN A 390 12.50 12.83 -16.74
C GLN A 390 13.62 13.01 -17.78
N ARG A 391 14.79 13.53 -17.37
CA ARG A 391 15.98 13.71 -18.24
C ARG A 391 16.89 12.48 -18.27
N VAL A 392 16.75 11.57 -17.31
CA VAL A 392 17.60 10.40 -17.13
C VAL A 392 16.88 9.14 -17.61
N PRO A 393 17.52 8.26 -18.39
CA PRO A 393 16.90 7.00 -18.79
C PRO A 393 16.51 6.16 -17.56
N ARG A 394 15.31 5.58 -17.56
CA ARG A 394 14.73 4.80 -16.45
C ARG A 394 15.68 3.71 -15.92
N TRP A 395 16.41 3.01 -16.80
CA TRP A 395 17.32 1.96 -16.37
C TRP A 395 18.43 2.45 -15.44
N ILE A 396 18.90 3.69 -15.60
CA ILE A 396 19.90 4.30 -14.69
C ILE A 396 19.26 4.53 -13.32
N ILE A 397 18.06 5.08 -13.26
CA ILE A 397 17.33 5.32 -12.02
C ILE A 397 17.06 3.99 -11.30
N SER A 398 16.54 2.99 -12.02
CA SER A 398 16.32 1.67 -11.47
C SER A 398 17.59 1.04 -10.92
N THR A 399 18.71 1.13 -11.66
CA THR A 399 20.00 0.63 -11.20
C THR A 399 20.48 1.34 -9.93
N SER A 400 20.32 2.66 -9.84
CA SER A 400 20.68 3.43 -8.64
C SER A 400 19.86 3.03 -7.41
N VAL A 401 18.56 2.79 -7.59
CA VAL A 401 17.68 2.31 -6.51
C VAL A 401 18.08 0.91 -6.04
N ILE A 402 18.40 0.01 -6.96
CA ILE A 402 18.87 -1.34 -6.64
C ILE A 402 20.22 -1.31 -5.89
N ILE A 403 21.15 -0.47 -6.30
CA ILE A 403 22.43 -0.31 -5.59
C ILE A 403 22.18 0.24 -4.18
N LEU A 404 21.31 1.24 -4.04
CA LEU A 404 20.93 1.78 -2.72
C LEU A 404 20.30 0.69 -1.84
N GLY A 405 19.40 -0.13 -2.40
CA GLY A 405 18.80 -1.26 -1.69
C GLY A 405 19.85 -2.31 -1.26
N ALA A 406 20.80 -2.64 -2.13
CA ALA A 406 21.90 -3.55 -1.79
C ALA A 406 22.80 -2.99 -0.67
N LEU A 407 23.05 -1.69 -0.65
CA LEU A 407 23.78 -1.04 0.43
C LEU A 407 23.02 -1.05 1.76
N THR A 408 21.70 -0.85 1.74
CA THR A 408 20.88 -0.97 2.98
C THR A 408 20.87 -2.40 3.52
N SER A 409 20.94 -3.42 2.65
CA SER A 409 21.00 -4.83 3.05
C SER A 409 22.27 -5.20 3.82
N LEU A 410 23.35 -4.39 3.73
CA LEU A 410 24.57 -4.58 4.54
C LEU A 410 24.28 -4.49 6.04
N ILE A 411 23.43 -3.55 6.45
CA ILE A 411 23.09 -3.34 7.87
C ILE A 411 22.47 -4.61 8.44
N TYR A 412 21.53 -5.21 7.70
CA TYR A 412 20.79 -6.39 8.10
C TYR A 412 21.57 -7.71 7.88
N SER A 413 22.69 -7.66 7.15
CA SER A 413 23.60 -8.79 6.96
C SER A 413 24.71 -8.84 8.02
N SER A 414 24.64 -8.02 9.07
CA SER A 414 25.58 -8.02 10.19
C SER A 414 25.16 -8.99 11.31
N GLU A 415 26.09 -9.31 12.21
CA GLU A 415 25.85 -10.21 13.36
C GLU A 415 24.81 -9.68 14.35
N PHE A 416 24.48 -8.39 14.32
CA PHE A 416 23.35 -7.78 15.06
C PHE A 416 22.17 -7.46 14.12
N GLY A 417 22.28 -7.81 12.84
CA GLY A 417 21.31 -7.47 11.78
C GLY A 417 19.93 -8.01 12.03
N PHE A 418 19.80 -9.20 12.65
CA PHE A 418 18.52 -9.77 13.01
C PHE A 418 17.75 -8.88 14.00
N SER A 419 18.42 -8.38 15.06
CA SER A 419 17.78 -7.49 16.05
C SER A 419 17.37 -6.14 15.45
N VAL A 420 18.17 -5.59 14.52
CA VAL A 420 17.80 -4.36 13.79
C VAL A 420 16.61 -4.61 12.88
N LEU A 421 16.59 -5.75 12.19
CA LEU A 421 15.51 -6.15 11.30
C LEU A 421 14.19 -6.27 12.06
N ASP A 422 14.20 -7.00 13.18
CA ASP A 422 13.02 -7.20 14.02
C ASP A 422 12.47 -5.85 14.54
N ALA A 423 13.37 -4.96 14.95
CA ALA A 423 13.00 -3.62 15.41
C ALA A 423 12.42 -2.74 14.30
N VAL A 424 12.99 -2.77 13.08
CA VAL A 424 12.49 -1.99 11.94
C VAL A 424 11.15 -2.56 11.47
N ASP A 425 11.03 -3.88 11.33
CA ASP A 425 9.77 -4.54 10.96
C ASP A 425 8.66 -4.18 11.94
N MET A 426 8.93 -4.24 13.25
CA MET A 426 7.96 -3.89 14.28
C MET A 426 7.46 -2.44 14.10
N PHE A 427 8.34 -1.45 14.03
CA PHE A 427 7.91 -0.04 14.06
C PHE A 427 7.52 0.53 12.69
N VAL A 428 7.93 -0.07 11.58
CA VAL A 428 7.30 0.25 10.28
C VAL A 428 5.81 -0.08 10.35
N ASN A 429 5.46 -1.26 10.89
CA ASN A 429 4.09 -1.72 10.97
C ASN A 429 3.29 -1.04 12.09
N ASP A 430 3.88 -0.87 13.28
CA ASP A 430 3.16 -0.36 14.45
C ASP A 430 3.09 1.19 14.49
N VAL A 431 4.00 1.91 13.81
CA VAL A 431 4.10 3.38 13.85
C VAL A 431 3.95 4.01 12.48
N ALA A 432 4.90 3.76 11.56
CA ALA A 432 4.97 4.52 10.32
C ALA A 432 3.77 4.27 9.41
N LEU A 433 3.36 3.02 9.27
CA LEU A 433 2.22 2.62 8.44
C LEU A 433 0.92 3.23 8.97
N PHE A 434 0.65 3.10 10.26
CA PHE A 434 -0.59 3.61 10.84
C PHE A 434 -0.72 5.14 10.78
N ILE A 435 0.38 5.88 11.03
CA ILE A 435 0.39 7.34 10.87
C ILE A 435 0.12 7.73 9.42
N THR A 436 0.74 7.04 8.46
CA THR A 436 0.55 7.29 7.03
C THR A 436 -0.90 7.05 6.64
N VAL A 437 -1.46 5.88 6.95
CA VAL A 437 -2.84 5.50 6.59
C VAL A 437 -3.89 6.37 7.28
N TRP A 438 -3.68 6.72 8.56
CA TRP A 438 -4.57 7.67 9.24
C TRP A 438 -4.57 9.03 8.53
N SER A 439 -3.40 9.50 8.13
CA SER A 439 -3.26 10.77 7.41
C SER A 439 -3.92 10.71 6.03
N GLU A 440 -3.81 9.59 5.31
CA GLU A 440 -4.49 9.37 4.04
C GLU A 440 -5.99 9.51 4.17
N THR A 441 -6.59 8.75 5.08
CA THR A 441 -8.05 8.72 5.26
C THR A 441 -8.60 10.06 5.74
N TYR A 442 -7.89 10.69 6.68
CA TYR A 442 -8.30 11.98 7.23
C TYR A 442 -8.13 13.11 6.20
N MET A 443 -6.97 13.23 5.57
CA MET A 443 -6.68 14.34 4.66
C MET A 443 -7.44 14.22 3.34
N ALA A 444 -7.64 13.01 2.80
CA ALA A 444 -8.49 12.80 1.62
C ALA A 444 -9.93 13.31 1.85
N CYS A 445 -10.49 13.06 3.04
CA CYS A 445 -11.85 13.44 3.37
C CYS A 445 -12.00 14.85 3.97
N THR A 446 -10.89 15.57 4.18
CA THR A 446 -10.92 16.93 4.76
C THR A 446 -10.24 17.97 3.90
N LEU A 447 -9.05 17.70 3.34
CA LEU A 447 -8.29 18.72 2.60
C LEU A 447 -8.68 18.83 1.13
N TYR A 448 -9.32 17.78 0.56
CA TYR A 448 -9.75 17.84 -0.83
C TYR A 448 -10.79 18.94 -1.00
N ARG A 449 -10.49 19.94 -1.84
CA ARG A 449 -11.36 21.09 -2.11
C ARG A 449 -11.93 21.77 -0.84
N TRP A 450 -11.14 21.84 0.22
CA TRP A 450 -11.56 22.37 1.52
C TRP A 450 -12.06 23.81 1.49
N ARG A 451 -11.69 24.58 0.47
CA ARG A 451 -12.15 25.97 0.29
C ARG A 451 -13.64 26.02 -0.03
N ASP A 452 -14.15 25.07 -0.80
CA ASP A 452 -15.56 25.06 -1.17
C ASP A 452 -16.52 25.01 0.05
N PRO A 453 -16.36 24.04 0.99
CA PRO A 453 -17.19 24.08 2.20
C PRO A 453 -16.90 25.29 3.09
N VAL A 454 -15.67 25.81 3.15
CA VAL A 454 -15.35 27.03 3.88
C VAL A 454 -16.10 28.24 3.31
N ASP A 455 -16.22 28.37 2.00
CA ASP A 455 -16.96 29.44 1.34
C ASP A 455 -18.48 29.33 1.64
N GLN A 456 -19.02 28.11 1.77
CA GLN A 456 -20.43 27.86 2.02
C GLN A 456 -20.83 28.07 3.49
N ILE A 457 -20.06 27.53 4.46
CA ILE A 457 -20.44 27.51 5.87
C ILE A 457 -19.56 28.40 6.75
N GLY A 458 -18.49 28.94 6.21
CA GLY A 458 -17.50 29.78 6.92
C GLY A 458 -16.35 28.95 7.53
N PRO A 459 -15.18 29.60 7.72
CA PRO A 459 -13.98 28.92 8.20
C PRO A 459 -14.13 28.37 9.62
N LEU A 460 -14.78 29.11 10.51
CA LEU A 460 -14.94 28.69 11.91
C LEU A 460 -15.70 27.35 11.99
N SER A 461 -16.85 27.25 11.33
CA SER A 461 -17.66 26.03 11.32
C SER A 461 -16.88 24.83 10.77
N TYR A 462 -16.17 25.03 9.63
CA TYR A 462 -15.41 23.96 8.99
C TYR A 462 -14.24 23.46 9.85
N PHE A 463 -13.43 24.40 10.39
CA PHE A 463 -12.26 24.02 11.18
C PHE A 463 -12.61 23.53 12.59
N VAL A 464 -13.68 24.03 13.21
CA VAL A 464 -14.14 23.51 14.51
C VAL A 464 -14.60 22.06 14.35
N TYR A 465 -15.33 21.73 13.28
CA TYR A 465 -15.75 20.35 13.05
C TYR A 465 -14.56 19.40 12.80
N ASN A 466 -13.75 19.72 11.79
CA ASN A 466 -12.66 18.81 11.39
C ASN A 466 -11.51 18.80 12.40
N GLY A 467 -11.11 19.94 12.93
CA GLY A 467 -10.12 20.02 14.02
C GLY A 467 -10.62 19.37 15.30
N GLY A 468 -11.90 19.58 15.64
CA GLY A 468 -12.55 18.92 16.77
C GLY A 468 -12.60 17.41 16.66
N TYR A 469 -12.85 16.87 15.47
CA TYR A 469 -12.77 15.45 15.19
C TYR A 469 -11.37 14.87 15.45
N ALA A 470 -10.32 15.50 14.89
CA ALA A 470 -8.95 15.05 15.10
C ALA A 470 -8.52 15.17 16.57
N PHE A 471 -8.86 16.28 17.22
CA PHE A 471 -8.57 16.53 18.64
C PHE A 471 -9.32 15.55 19.56
N ALA A 472 -10.60 15.26 19.28
CA ALA A 472 -11.39 14.28 20.01
C ALA A 472 -10.80 12.88 19.91
N THR A 473 -10.35 12.48 18.72
CA THR A 473 -9.67 11.19 18.51
C THR A 473 -8.40 11.10 19.34
N PHE A 474 -7.52 12.11 19.24
CA PHE A 474 -6.25 12.12 19.95
C PHE A 474 -6.44 12.16 21.48
N LEU A 475 -7.27 13.06 21.98
CA LEU A 475 -7.48 13.21 23.44
C LEU A 475 -8.23 12.01 24.02
N GLY A 476 -9.18 11.45 23.28
CA GLY A 476 -9.90 10.25 23.70
C GLY A 476 -8.98 9.05 23.86
N ILE A 477 -8.06 8.85 22.90
CA ILE A 477 -7.03 7.81 22.98
C ILE A 477 -6.12 8.03 24.18
N LEU A 478 -5.61 9.25 24.35
CA LEU A 478 -4.72 9.59 25.47
C LEU A 478 -5.37 9.29 26.83
N ILE A 479 -6.60 9.73 27.03
CA ILE A 479 -7.34 9.48 28.27
C ILE A 479 -7.70 8.00 28.41
N GLY A 480 -7.97 7.31 27.30
CA GLY A 480 -8.21 5.87 27.28
C GLY A 480 -7.05 5.06 27.84
N HIS A 481 -5.82 5.45 27.55
CA HIS A 481 -4.61 4.82 28.10
C HIS A 481 -4.25 5.30 29.51
N LEU A 482 -4.47 6.57 29.83
CA LEU A 482 -4.07 7.14 31.14
C LEU A 482 -5.09 6.83 32.27
N VAL A 483 -6.37 6.71 31.94
CA VAL A 483 -7.44 6.58 32.95
C VAL A 483 -8.19 5.26 32.76
N SER A 484 -8.97 5.15 31.70
CA SER A 484 -9.68 3.92 31.32
C SER A 484 -10.26 4.03 29.89
N PRO A 485 -10.46 2.91 29.19
CA PRO A 485 -11.06 2.91 27.83
C PRO A 485 -12.44 3.59 27.79
N GLY A 486 -13.27 3.39 28.83
CA GLY A 486 -14.58 4.03 28.91
C GLY A 486 -14.53 5.54 29.09
N ALA A 487 -13.59 6.05 29.90
CA ALA A 487 -13.36 7.49 30.06
C ALA A 487 -12.83 8.11 28.75
N GLY A 488 -11.92 7.44 28.07
CA GLY A 488 -11.40 7.86 26.78
C GLY A 488 -12.49 7.97 25.71
N ALA A 489 -13.35 6.94 25.59
CA ALA A 489 -14.49 6.95 24.69
C ALA A 489 -15.47 8.09 25.03
N GLY A 490 -15.80 8.27 26.31
CA GLY A 490 -16.69 9.34 26.76
C GLY A 490 -16.17 10.73 26.39
N VAL A 491 -14.89 10.99 26.59
CA VAL A 491 -14.23 12.26 26.22
C VAL A 491 -14.22 12.46 24.71
N ALA A 492 -13.85 11.41 23.93
CA ALA A 492 -13.83 11.48 22.48
C ALA A 492 -15.21 11.83 21.92
N PHE A 493 -16.24 11.08 22.28
CA PHE A 493 -17.59 11.35 21.82
C PHE A 493 -18.14 12.69 22.33
N GLY A 494 -17.87 13.06 23.58
CA GLY A 494 -18.29 14.33 24.16
C GLY A 494 -17.72 15.54 23.39
N ILE A 495 -16.42 15.56 23.12
CA ILE A 495 -15.77 16.62 22.34
C ILE A 495 -16.27 16.63 20.91
N PHE A 496 -16.35 15.46 20.26
CA PHE A 496 -16.80 15.36 18.88
C PHE A 496 -18.25 15.87 18.72
N ILE A 497 -19.16 15.49 19.62
CA ILE A 497 -20.55 15.98 19.61
C ILE A 497 -20.58 17.48 19.85
N ALA A 498 -19.86 17.99 20.86
CA ALA A 498 -19.82 19.42 21.16
C ALA A 498 -19.32 20.23 19.95
N CYS A 499 -18.19 19.83 19.34
CA CYS A 499 -17.65 20.51 18.17
C CYS A 499 -18.59 20.41 16.96
N SER A 500 -19.29 19.28 16.79
CA SER A 500 -20.27 19.08 15.72
C SER A 500 -21.48 20.01 15.88
N LEU A 501 -21.98 20.16 17.11
CA LEU A 501 -23.07 21.09 17.41
C LEU A 501 -22.65 22.52 17.19
N VAL A 502 -21.47 22.94 17.70
CA VAL A 502 -20.95 24.30 17.49
C VAL A 502 -20.84 24.57 15.98
N ALA A 503 -20.26 23.66 15.21
CA ALA A 503 -20.11 23.82 13.77
C ALA A 503 -21.47 23.96 13.06
N ALA A 504 -22.48 23.18 13.47
CA ALA A 504 -23.82 23.21 12.86
C ALA A 504 -24.61 24.48 13.20
N PHE A 505 -24.39 25.09 14.39
CA PHE A 505 -25.13 26.28 14.82
C PHE A 505 -24.43 27.59 14.42
N VAL A 506 -23.10 27.67 14.46
CA VAL A 506 -22.34 28.91 14.24
C VAL A 506 -22.11 29.21 12.76
N GLY A 507 -22.16 28.21 11.88
CA GLY A 507 -21.88 28.37 10.46
C GLY A 507 -22.83 29.29 9.71
N LYS A 508 -22.38 29.85 8.59
CA LYS A 508 -23.24 30.57 7.63
C LYS A 508 -24.26 29.60 7.01
N THR A 509 -25.40 30.12 6.58
CA THR A 509 -26.35 29.30 5.79
C THR A 509 -25.77 29.10 4.41
N PRO A 510 -25.60 27.84 3.94
CA PRO A 510 -25.10 27.56 2.61
C PRO A 510 -25.98 28.16 1.52
N SER A 511 -25.37 28.73 0.47
CA SER A 511 -26.10 29.24 -0.70
C SER A 511 -26.59 28.11 -1.58
N VAL A 512 -25.88 26.97 -1.59
CA VAL A 512 -26.24 25.77 -2.31
C VAL A 512 -26.75 24.72 -1.30
N PRO A 513 -27.99 24.20 -1.47
CA PRO A 513 -28.52 23.20 -0.53
C PRO A 513 -27.74 21.89 -0.60
N ALA A 514 -27.68 21.18 0.53
CA ALA A 514 -27.17 19.82 0.58
C ALA A 514 -28.08 18.87 -0.25
N PRO A 515 -27.62 17.64 -0.58
CA PRO A 515 -28.41 16.65 -1.29
C PRO A 515 -29.82 16.48 -0.69
N ARG A 516 -30.82 16.16 -1.54
CA ARG A 516 -32.24 16.08 -1.14
C ARG A 516 -32.51 15.27 0.12
N PHE A 517 -31.69 14.26 0.40
CA PHE A 517 -31.80 13.45 1.63
C PHE A 517 -31.70 14.29 2.90
N TRP A 518 -30.91 15.37 2.92
CA TRP A 518 -30.69 16.26 4.07
C TRP A 518 -31.78 17.34 4.23
N GLY A 519 -32.68 17.45 3.26
CA GLY A 519 -33.77 18.44 3.26
C GLY A 519 -33.28 19.90 3.18
N ASN A 520 -34.19 20.84 3.45
CA ASN A 520 -33.89 22.28 3.40
C ASN A 520 -33.53 22.88 4.77
N ASN A 521 -33.25 22.05 5.79
CA ASN A 521 -32.91 22.55 7.12
C ASN A 521 -31.46 23.12 7.10
N ALA A 522 -31.34 24.39 7.49
CA ALA A 522 -30.05 25.08 7.47
C ALA A 522 -28.98 24.42 8.36
N ILE A 523 -29.38 23.86 9.52
CA ILE A 523 -28.48 23.18 10.45
C ILE A 523 -27.93 21.89 9.83
N LEU A 524 -28.83 21.08 9.24
CA LEU A 524 -28.45 19.84 8.58
C LEU A 524 -27.59 20.10 7.34
N ASN A 525 -27.87 21.14 6.59
CA ASN A 525 -27.04 21.55 5.45
C ASN A 525 -25.64 21.97 5.87
N ARG A 526 -25.48 22.74 6.93
CA ARG A 526 -24.16 23.12 7.48
C ARG A 526 -23.39 21.87 7.94
N PHE A 527 -24.07 20.97 8.64
CA PHE A 527 -23.47 19.72 9.09
C PHE A 527 -22.99 18.88 7.92
N TRP A 528 -23.79 18.76 6.85
CA TRP A 528 -23.37 18.04 5.65
C TRP A 528 -22.10 18.61 5.02
N TYR A 529 -22.02 19.95 4.87
CA TYR A 529 -20.83 20.60 4.33
C TYR A 529 -19.60 20.39 5.21
N ALA A 530 -19.72 20.45 6.53
CA ALA A 530 -18.63 20.26 7.45
C ALA A 530 -18.14 18.80 7.50
N ALA A 531 -19.08 17.85 7.47
CA ALA A 531 -18.81 16.44 7.72
C ALA A 531 -18.47 15.64 6.45
N PHE A 532 -19.22 15.83 5.37
CA PHE A 532 -19.25 14.90 4.25
C PHE A 532 -18.82 15.50 2.91
N TYR A 533 -18.85 16.83 2.73
CA TYR A 533 -18.64 17.46 1.42
C TYR A 533 -17.32 17.05 0.77
N SER A 534 -16.17 17.26 1.42
CA SER A 534 -14.85 17.03 0.84
C SER A 534 -14.64 15.58 0.39
N GLY A 535 -15.00 14.61 1.25
CA GLY A 535 -14.90 13.19 0.89
C GLY A 535 -15.86 12.78 -0.23
N ASN A 536 -17.10 13.30 -0.20
CA ASN A 536 -18.07 13.01 -1.27
C ASN A 536 -17.66 13.67 -2.60
N GLN A 537 -17.09 14.86 -2.55
CA GLN A 537 -16.57 15.53 -3.75
C GLN A 537 -15.39 14.78 -4.35
N LEU A 538 -14.44 14.31 -3.52
CA LEU A 538 -13.35 13.44 -3.98
C LEU A 538 -13.89 12.18 -4.66
N ARG A 539 -14.87 11.51 -4.06
CA ARG A 539 -15.55 10.35 -4.66
C ARG A 539 -16.13 10.66 -6.05
N ARG A 540 -16.81 11.79 -6.18
CA ARG A 540 -17.45 12.21 -7.45
C ARG A 540 -16.42 12.50 -8.53
N ASP A 541 -15.38 13.24 -8.19
CA ASP A 541 -14.34 13.62 -9.12
C ASP A 541 -13.50 12.39 -9.54
N LEU A 542 -13.19 11.47 -8.62
CA LEU A 542 -12.57 10.20 -8.96
C LEU A 542 -13.47 9.32 -9.86
N ASN A 543 -14.77 9.26 -9.58
CA ASN A 543 -15.70 8.56 -10.48
C ASN A 543 -15.68 9.12 -11.87
N CYS A 544 -15.65 10.44 -12.05
CA CYS A 544 -15.49 11.06 -13.38
C CYS A 544 -14.18 10.62 -14.05
N ALA A 545 -13.08 10.53 -13.29
CA ALA A 545 -11.77 10.16 -13.81
C ALA A 545 -11.66 8.69 -14.27
N ILE A 546 -12.37 7.76 -13.59
CA ILE A 546 -12.22 6.31 -13.82
C ILE A 546 -13.34 5.69 -14.66
N LEU A 547 -14.47 6.38 -14.87
CA LEU A 547 -15.66 5.82 -15.53
C LEU A 547 -15.69 6.04 -17.04
N GLY A 548 -14.56 5.98 -17.73
CA GLY A 548 -14.49 6.12 -19.18
C GLY A 548 -15.25 5.04 -19.99
N GLY A 549 -15.76 3.99 -19.33
CA GLY A 549 -16.56 2.93 -19.94
C GLY A 549 -17.83 2.65 -19.15
N ALA A 550 -18.95 2.44 -19.83
CA ALA A 550 -20.28 2.21 -19.23
C ALA A 550 -20.37 1.02 -18.24
N LYS A 551 -19.37 0.13 -18.22
CA LYS A 551 -19.34 -1.10 -17.41
C LYS A 551 -18.45 -1.03 -16.16
N ASN A 552 -17.76 0.09 -15.93
CA ASN A 552 -16.90 0.23 -14.75
C ASN A 552 -17.70 0.41 -13.47
N TRP A 553 -17.23 -0.18 -12.38
CA TRP A 553 -17.84 -0.02 -11.07
C TRP A 553 -17.62 1.39 -10.54
N LYS A 554 -18.65 1.96 -9.94
CA LYS A 554 -18.61 3.29 -9.31
C LYS A 554 -18.14 3.16 -7.86
N ILE A 555 -17.39 4.14 -7.39
CA ILE A 555 -17.11 4.30 -5.95
C ILE A 555 -18.43 4.67 -5.27
N HIS A 556 -18.87 3.83 -4.31
CA HIS A 556 -20.15 3.97 -3.64
C HIS A 556 -20.15 5.14 -2.65
N TRP A 557 -21.31 5.72 -2.35
CA TRP A 557 -21.45 6.85 -1.43
C TRP A 557 -21.05 6.55 0.03
N ILE A 558 -21.07 5.28 0.46
CA ILE A 558 -20.62 4.84 1.78
C ILE A 558 -19.09 4.96 1.92
N TRP A 559 -18.33 4.90 0.83
CA TRP A 559 -16.88 4.87 0.83
C TRP A 559 -16.22 6.02 1.62
N PRO A 560 -16.55 7.32 1.43
CA PRO A 560 -15.94 8.39 2.23
C PRO A 560 -16.35 8.34 3.71
N ILE A 561 -17.50 7.76 4.03
CA ILE A 561 -17.94 7.52 5.40
C ILE A 561 -17.07 6.46 6.06
N CYS A 562 -16.82 5.34 5.38
CA CYS A 562 -15.90 4.30 5.85
C CYS A 562 -14.51 4.88 6.08
N LEU A 563 -13.94 5.63 5.13
CA LEU A 563 -12.61 6.21 5.26
C LEU A 563 -12.51 7.13 6.48
N LYS A 564 -13.41 8.09 6.63
CA LYS A 564 -13.29 9.12 7.66
C LYS A 564 -13.70 8.63 9.04
N TYR A 565 -14.86 7.95 9.15
CA TYR A 565 -15.51 7.68 10.44
C TYR A 565 -15.34 6.26 10.96
N ILE A 566 -14.89 5.33 10.11
CA ILE A 566 -14.60 3.95 10.53
C ILE A 566 -13.08 3.73 10.51
N THR A 567 -12.44 3.89 9.35
CA THR A 567 -11.01 3.63 9.18
C THR A 567 -10.16 4.58 10.02
N GLY A 568 -10.41 5.89 9.97
CA GLY A 568 -9.62 6.87 10.72
C GLY A 568 -9.53 6.55 12.22
N PRO A 569 -10.64 6.45 12.96
CA PRO A 569 -10.62 6.10 14.38
C PRO A 569 -10.03 4.72 14.68
N ALA A 570 -10.34 3.71 13.86
CA ALA A 570 -9.83 2.36 14.05
C ALA A 570 -8.30 2.30 13.93
N VAL A 571 -7.74 2.94 12.90
CA VAL A 571 -6.30 3.05 12.68
C VAL A 571 -5.62 3.81 13.83
N ALA A 572 -6.20 4.93 14.27
CA ALA A 572 -5.68 5.74 15.37
C ALA A 572 -5.66 4.94 16.68
N LEU A 573 -6.70 4.14 16.94
CA LEU A 573 -6.78 3.29 18.12
C LEU A 573 -5.69 2.21 18.09
N VAL A 574 -5.51 1.50 16.99
CA VAL A 574 -4.48 0.45 16.88
C VAL A 574 -3.07 1.06 17.02
N PHE A 575 -2.82 2.18 16.36
CA PHE A 575 -1.57 2.92 16.50
C PHE A 575 -1.23 3.27 17.95
N SER A 576 -2.21 3.61 18.77
CA SER A 576 -2.00 4.07 20.14
C SER A 576 -1.30 3.06 21.04
N PHE A 577 -1.39 1.76 20.74
CA PHE A 577 -0.72 0.71 21.52
C PHE A 577 0.78 0.58 21.22
N ALA A 578 1.28 1.20 20.16
CA ALA A 578 2.71 1.18 19.83
C ALA A 578 3.58 1.84 20.92
N TYR A 579 3.09 2.93 21.51
CA TYR A 579 3.84 3.66 22.53
C TYR A 579 3.97 2.92 23.86
N PRO A 580 2.91 2.40 24.49
CA PRO A 580 3.03 1.55 25.68
C PRO A 580 3.91 0.32 25.43
N LYS A 581 3.77 -0.33 24.28
CA LYS A 581 4.59 -1.49 23.89
C LYS A 581 6.09 -1.12 23.85
N PHE A 582 6.43 0.03 23.22
CA PHE A 582 7.80 0.52 23.20
C PHE A 582 8.34 0.82 24.60
N LEU A 583 7.59 1.60 25.40
CA LEU A 583 8.05 2.03 26.73
C LEU A 583 8.26 0.84 27.68
N ASN A 584 7.36 -0.13 27.66
CA ASN A 584 7.40 -1.26 28.58
C ASN A 584 8.44 -2.32 28.18
N ASN A 585 8.63 -2.57 26.86
CA ASN A 585 9.38 -3.74 26.44
C ASN A 585 10.70 -3.40 25.73
N HIS A 586 10.85 -2.18 25.18
CA HIS A 586 11.95 -1.89 24.25
C HIS A 586 12.74 -0.62 24.56
N SER A 587 12.44 0.08 25.64
CA SER A 587 13.05 1.37 25.99
C SER A 587 14.54 1.30 26.35
N SER A 588 15.04 0.11 26.69
CA SER A 588 16.47 -0.16 26.99
C SER A 588 17.24 -0.78 25.82
N ASN A 589 16.60 -1.04 24.67
CA ASN A 589 17.19 -1.76 23.55
C ASN A 589 17.53 -0.79 22.39
N PRO A 590 18.82 -0.52 22.08
CA PRO A 590 19.23 0.49 21.08
C PRO A 590 18.66 0.27 19.68
N PRO A 591 18.67 -0.91 19.04
CA PRO A 591 18.00 -1.17 17.77
C PRO A 591 16.53 -0.72 17.75
N PHE A 592 15.79 -0.99 18.81
CA PHE A 592 14.38 -0.64 18.94
C PHE A 592 14.17 0.87 19.15
N ILE A 593 15.04 1.52 19.96
CA ILE A 593 15.02 2.99 20.12
C ILE A 593 15.29 3.66 18.79
N TYR A 594 16.36 3.24 18.09
CA TYR A 594 16.71 3.78 16.78
C TYR A 594 15.55 3.63 15.78
N SER A 595 15.00 2.43 15.68
CA SER A 595 13.90 2.14 14.74
C SER A 595 12.64 2.92 15.07
N PHE A 596 12.30 3.03 16.36
CA PHE A 596 11.15 3.83 16.81
C PHE A 596 11.29 5.28 16.41
N VAL A 597 12.46 5.90 16.66
CA VAL A 597 12.73 7.29 16.27
C VAL A 597 12.75 7.45 14.76
N LEU A 598 13.39 6.53 14.03
CA LEU A 598 13.47 6.56 12.56
C LEU A 598 12.08 6.52 11.92
N MET A 599 11.17 5.67 12.43
CA MET A 599 9.83 5.54 11.87
C MET A 599 8.96 6.78 12.08
N HIS A 600 9.28 7.65 13.05
CA HIS A 600 8.62 8.95 13.20
C HIS A 600 9.01 9.98 12.14
N MET A 601 9.95 9.67 11.24
CA MET A 601 10.23 10.54 10.08
C MET A 601 9.00 10.77 9.20
N VAL A 602 8.05 9.83 9.18
CA VAL A 602 6.77 10.02 8.48
C VAL A 602 5.99 11.23 9.02
N VAL A 603 6.05 11.49 10.32
CA VAL A 603 5.46 12.68 10.95
C VAL A 603 6.12 13.95 10.43
N VAL A 604 7.46 13.94 10.33
CA VAL A 604 8.22 15.09 9.79
C VAL A 604 7.82 15.37 8.34
N PHE A 605 7.66 14.34 7.52
CA PHE A 605 7.23 14.52 6.12
C PHE A 605 5.81 15.08 6.02
N ILE A 606 4.87 14.51 6.79
CA ILE A 606 3.46 14.90 6.75
C ILE A 606 3.28 16.32 7.32
N VAL A 607 3.78 16.58 8.55
CA VAL A 607 3.66 17.87 9.20
C VAL A 607 4.48 18.94 8.48
N GLY A 608 5.70 18.61 8.01
CA GLY A 608 6.55 19.51 7.24
C GLY A 608 5.85 20.00 5.96
N ALA A 609 5.22 19.10 5.20
CA ALA A 609 4.46 19.46 4.00
C ALA A 609 3.17 20.24 4.34
N PHE A 610 2.52 19.90 5.46
CA PHE A 610 1.30 20.58 5.89
C PHE A 610 1.57 22.03 6.32
N VAL A 611 2.64 22.27 7.07
CA VAL A 611 3.01 23.61 7.57
C VAL A 611 3.67 24.44 6.48
N VAL A 612 4.62 23.85 5.73
CA VAL A 612 5.40 24.52 4.69
C VAL A 612 5.01 23.97 3.30
N PRO A 613 4.07 24.62 2.58
CA PRO A 613 3.59 24.10 1.28
C PRO A 613 4.68 23.98 0.20
N ARG A 614 5.81 24.66 0.35
CA ARG A 614 6.97 24.56 -0.57
C ARG A 614 7.89 23.39 -0.27
N PHE A 615 7.76 22.80 0.92
CA PHE A 615 8.51 21.61 1.31
C PHE A 615 8.18 20.47 0.34
N LEU A 616 9.18 19.72 -0.11
CA LEU A 616 9.06 18.62 -1.09
C LEU A 616 8.71 19.05 -2.55
N ASN A 617 8.68 20.34 -2.91
CA ASN A 617 8.40 20.74 -4.28
C ASN A 617 9.43 20.19 -5.29
N ILE A 618 10.66 19.92 -4.85
CA ILE A 618 11.70 19.31 -5.66
C ILE A 618 11.34 17.90 -6.19
N LEU A 619 10.42 17.20 -5.50
CA LEU A 619 9.94 15.88 -5.89
C LEU A 619 8.77 15.92 -6.87
N ILE A 620 8.29 17.11 -7.24
CA ILE A 620 7.16 17.30 -8.13
C ILE A 620 7.66 18.02 -9.37
N PRO A 621 7.35 17.51 -10.57
CA PRO A 621 7.78 18.18 -11.79
C PRO A 621 7.14 19.57 -11.91
N SER A 622 7.91 20.53 -12.43
CA SER A 622 7.55 21.94 -12.47
C SER A 622 6.20 22.22 -13.12
N HIS A 623 5.86 21.48 -14.19
CA HIS A 623 4.57 21.61 -14.90
C HIS A 623 3.35 21.08 -14.12
N ARG A 624 3.56 20.45 -12.96
CA ARG A 624 2.49 19.94 -12.07
C ARG A 624 2.45 20.63 -10.71
N LEU A 625 3.33 21.59 -10.46
CA LEU A 625 3.41 22.27 -9.15
C LEU A 625 2.15 23.07 -8.80
N ASP A 626 1.49 23.67 -9.78
CA ASP A 626 0.32 24.53 -9.56
C ASP A 626 -1.01 23.76 -9.43
N ARG A 627 -0.96 22.43 -9.46
CA ARG A 627 -2.13 21.57 -9.25
C ARG A 627 -2.28 21.27 -7.77
N GLY A 628 -3.50 21.09 -7.27
CA GLY A 628 -3.73 20.78 -5.86
C GLY A 628 -3.89 21.99 -4.96
N ASP A 629 -4.41 23.11 -5.48
CA ASP A 629 -4.71 24.30 -4.70
C ASP A 629 -5.94 24.15 -3.78
N GLY A 630 -6.62 23.02 -3.86
CA GLY A 630 -7.81 22.67 -3.10
C GLY A 630 -9.07 23.40 -3.56
N LYS A 631 -9.08 23.94 -4.77
CA LYS A 631 -10.23 24.68 -5.30
C LYS A 631 -10.87 24.03 -6.53
N HIS A 632 -10.09 23.52 -7.45
CA HIS A 632 -10.57 22.91 -8.70
C HIS A 632 -9.77 21.66 -9.06
N ASP A 633 -9.44 20.85 -8.07
CA ASP A 633 -8.60 19.68 -8.26
C ASP A 633 -9.40 18.54 -8.84
N VAL A 634 -9.40 18.45 -10.13
CA VAL A 634 -9.97 17.33 -10.86
C VAL A 634 -8.86 16.64 -11.63
N ALA A 635 -9.00 15.35 -11.79
CA ALA A 635 -8.05 14.55 -12.54
C ALA A 635 -7.79 15.19 -13.93
N PRO A 636 -6.54 15.50 -14.29
CA PRO A 636 -6.22 16.24 -15.51
C PRO A 636 -6.73 15.60 -16.80
N GLN A 637 -7.03 14.30 -16.74
CA GLN A 637 -7.50 13.53 -17.89
C GLN A 637 -8.98 13.74 -18.25
N VAL A 638 -9.76 14.31 -17.32
CA VAL A 638 -11.23 14.42 -17.48
C VAL A 638 -11.69 15.86 -17.60
N THR A 639 -10.97 16.79 -17.00
CA THR A 639 -11.38 18.20 -16.99
C THR A 639 -10.28 19.11 -17.49
N VAL A 640 -10.23 19.27 -18.77
CA VAL A 640 -9.53 20.40 -19.37
C VAL A 640 -10.51 21.56 -19.39
N GLY A 641 -10.52 22.38 -18.35
CA GLY A 641 -11.11 23.70 -18.36
C GLY A 641 -12.52 23.90 -17.79
N GLU A 642 -13.21 22.87 -17.29
CA GLU A 642 -14.49 23.09 -16.61
C GLU A 642 -14.37 22.97 -15.09
N PRO A 643 -14.79 23.96 -14.30
CA PRO A 643 -14.85 23.83 -12.87
C PRO A 643 -15.87 22.74 -12.51
N PRO A 644 -15.52 21.81 -11.60
CA PRO A 644 -16.46 20.81 -11.11
C PRO A 644 -17.63 21.52 -10.46
N ILE A 645 -18.82 21.04 -10.74
CA ILE A 645 -20.05 21.63 -10.24
C ILE A 645 -20.10 21.47 -8.73
N ILE A 646 -19.97 22.55 -7.99
CA ILE A 646 -20.18 22.58 -6.54
C ILE A 646 -21.56 22.01 -6.27
N GLY A 647 -21.62 20.94 -5.46
CA GLY A 647 -22.76 20.10 -5.24
C GLY A 647 -24.11 20.81 -5.11
N ALA A 648 -24.69 21.16 -6.22
CA ALA A 648 -26.08 21.51 -6.26
C ALA A 648 -26.89 20.25 -5.98
N GLY A 649 -27.65 20.21 -4.87
CA GLY A 649 -28.42 19.05 -4.47
C GLY A 649 -29.43 18.53 -5.50
N GLY A 650 -29.61 19.26 -6.63
CA GLY A 650 -30.37 18.82 -7.77
C GLY A 650 -29.61 18.00 -8.82
N LEU A 651 -28.29 17.96 -8.76
CA LEU A 651 -27.44 17.34 -9.77
C LEU A 651 -26.92 15.94 -9.37
N GLU A 652 -27.02 15.54 -8.10
CA GLU A 652 -26.65 14.18 -7.70
C GLU A 652 -27.48 13.11 -8.40
N GLY A 653 -28.79 13.35 -8.59
CA GLY A 653 -29.66 12.45 -9.35
C GLY A 653 -29.35 12.39 -10.85
N GLY A 654 -28.74 13.45 -11.41
CA GLY A 654 -28.34 13.52 -12.83
C GLY A 654 -26.98 12.88 -13.10
N LEU A 655 -26.04 12.94 -12.15
CA LEU A 655 -24.72 12.34 -12.29
C LEU A 655 -24.69 10.85 -11.92
N GLU A 656 -25.56 10.40 -11.02
CA GLU A 656 -25.72 8.98 -10.73
C GLU A 656 -26.63 8.25 -11.73
N GLY A 657 -27.46 8.97 -12.45
CA GLY A 657 -28.49 8.46 -13.36
C GLY A 657 -28.21 8.54 -14.86
N GLY A 658 -26.97 8.67 -15.32
CA GLY A 658 -26.74 8.42 -16.74
C GLY A 658 -26.13 9.54 -17.60
N ASN A 659 -25.64 10.63 -17.05
CA ASN A 659 -25.05 11.70 -17.88
C ASN A 659 -23.52 11.83 -17.77
N ILE A 660 -22.81 10.69 -17.81
CA ILE A 660 -21.42 10.65 -18.26
C ILE A 660 -21.31 11.00 -19.74
N ASP A 661 -22.37 10.78 -20.52
CA ASP A 661 -22.47 11.18 -21.93
C ASP A 661 -22.37 12.70 -22.16
N VAL A 662 -22.74 13.55 -21.21
CA VAL A 662 -22.69 15.00 -21.41
C VAL A 662 -21.28 15.56 -21.33
N ALA A 663 -20.44 15.03 -20.44
CA ALA A 663 -19.04 15.45 -20.37
C ALA A 663 -18.21 14.90 -21.57
N GLN A 664 -18.50 13.67 -22.01
CA GLN A 664 -17.90 13.12 -23.23
C GLN A 664 -18.45 13.80 -24.49
N HIS A 665 -19.75 14.09 -24.58
CA HIS A 665 -20.32 14.81 -25.71
C HIS A 665 -19.91 16.29 -25.77
N SER A 666 -19.63 16.95 -24.63
CA SER A 666 -19.09 18.32 -24.66
C SER A 666 -17.62 18.35 -25.05
N ALA A 667 -16.82 17.37 -24.62
CA ALA A 667 -15.43 17.23 -25.07
C ALA A 667 -15.35 16.84 -26.54
N ASP A 668 -16.17 15.90 -27.02
CA ASP A 668 -16.25 15.51 -28.42
C ASP A 668 -16.85 16.63 -29.31
N ARG A 669 -17.83 17.43 -28.83
CA ARG A 669 -18.33 18.59 -29.55
C ARG A 669 -17.31 19.72 -29.61
N SER A 670 -16.54 19.98 -28.54
CA SER A 670 -15.49 21.00 -28.55
C SER A 670 -14.32 20.59 -29.45
N SER A 671 -13.92 19.31 -29.46
CA SER A 671 -12.91 18.80 -30.38
C SER A 671 -13.40 18.76 -31.84
N THR A 672 -14.70 18.46 -32.09
CA THR A 672 -15.30 18.45 -33.43
C THR A 672 -15.54 19.88 -33.96
N GLU A 673 -15.89 20.85 -33.08
CA GLU A 673 -16.00 22.25 -33.47
C GLU A 673 -14.66 22.95 -33.66
N ALA A 674 -13.65 22.63 -32.81
CA ALA A 674 -12.28 23.08 -33.00
C ALA A 674 -11.68 22.51 -34.31
N GLY A 675 -11.89 21.21 -34.57
CA GLY A 675 -11.47 20.59 -35.83
C GLY A 675 -12.20 21.16 -37.08
N LYS A 676 -13.48 21.47 -36.93
CA LYS A 676 -14.24 22.14 -38.03
C LYS A 676 -13.83 23.62 -38.23
N ARG A 677 -13.42 24.33 -37.19
CA ARG A 677 -12.86 25.70 -37.34
C ARG A 677 -11.51 25.68 -38.01
N VAL A 678 -10.61 24.78 -37.62
CA VAL A 678 -9.29 24.64 -38.27
C VAL A 678 -9.44 24.27 -39.72
N VAL A 679 -10.33 23.33 -40.09
CA VAL A 679 -10.59 22.95 -41.48
C VAL A 679 -11.27 24.07 -42.26
N ARG A 680 -12.07 24.95 -41.63
CA ARG A 680 -12.72 26.08 -42.27
C ARG A 680 -11.76 27.26 -42.51
N ASP A 681 -10.83 27.48 -41.59
CA ASP A 681 -9.78 28.51 -41.73
C ASP A 681 -8.74 28.11 -42.79
N ASP A 682 -8.40 26.82 -42.90
CA ASP A 682 -7.54 26.32 -43.99
C ASP A 682 -8.24 26.34 -45.37
N ALA A 683 -9.55 26.09 -45.43
CA ALA A 683 -10.33 26.21 -46.67
C ALA A 683 -10.46 27.68 -47.10
N MET A 684 -10.62 28.64 -46.19
CA MET A 684 -10.64 30.06 -46.52
C MET A 684 -9.26 30.62 -46.96
N ARG A 685 -8.17 30.02 -46.46
CA ARG A 685 -6.81 30.36 -46.93
C ARG A 685 -6.47 29.76 -48.29
N ALA A 686 -7.09 28.66 -48.67
CA ALA A 686 -6.89 28.05 -49.99
C ALA A 686 -7.64 28.76 -51.13
N GLU A 687 -8.70 29.53 -50.81
CA GLU A 687 -9.45 30.33 -51.84
C GLU A 687 -8.88 31.71 -52.09
N SER A 688 -7.90 32.19 -51.29
CA SER A 688 -7.19 33.47 -51.55
C SER A 688 -5.82 33.25 -52.18
N GLY A 689 -5.77 32.60 -53.31
CA GLY A 689 -4.60 32.54 -54.17
C GLY A 689 -4.40 33.88 -54.97
N PRO A 690 -3.14 34.26 -55.23
CA PRO A 690 -2.84 35.58 -55.77
C PRO A 690 -3.34 35.74 -57.21
N GLY A 691 -4.21 36.73 -57.43
CA GLY A 691 -4.61 37.17 -58.76
C GLY A 691 -3.42 37.71 -59.49
N LEU A 692 -3.21 37.17 -60.70
CA LEU A 692 -2.28 37.64 -61.69
C LEU A 692 -2.63 39.06 -62.07
N GLY A 693 -1.77 39.99 -61.78
CA GLY A 693 -1.81 41.34 -62.31
C GLY A 693 -1.24 41.37 -63.74
N GLU A 694 -2.07 41.68 -64.70
CA GLU A 694 -1.62 41.99 -66.05
C GLU A 694 -0.97 43.38 -66.13
N HIS A 695 0.17 43.42 -66.80
CA HIS A 695 0.82 44.57 -67.28
C HIS A 695 -0.08 45.38 -68.27
N LYS A 696 -0.06 46.70 -68.13
CA LYS A 696 0.10 47.62 -69.27
C LYS A 696 0.60 48.98 -68.84
N GLN A 697 1.73 49.40 -69.47
CA GLN A 697 2.39 50.68 -69.60
C GLN A 697 2.92 51.40 -68.37
#